data_a0bc251e77e62ef257da5f2e7877b28b
#
_entry.id   a0bc251e77e62ef257da5f2e7877b28b
#
_cell.length_a   1.000
_cell.length_b   1.000
_cell.length_c   1.000
_cell.angle_alpha   90.00
_cell.angle_beta   90.00
_cell.angle_gamma   90.00
#
_symmetry.space_group_name_H-M   'P 1'
#
loop_
_entity.id
_entity.type
_entity.pdbx_description
1 polymer ?
#
loop_
_entity_poly.entity_id
_entity_poly.type
_entity_poly.pdbx_seq_one_letter_code
_entity_poly.pdbx_strand_id
1 'polypeptide(L)'
;MKITQLRDKDKTTALTTMDMETWIGKTRTETKTQPVSAFREVLRYSLPDSRCYEADKLPKILPAAEFRRAEGGKQMKSYNGIVELTVGPLSGGPEITLVKQLAWEQPQTHCVFTGSSGRTVKIWAKFTRPDNSLPQKREEAEIFHAHAYRLAVKCYQPQIPFSILPKEPSLEQYSRLSYDPELMYRPDSVPFYLSQPSGMPEELTYREAVRSEKSPLTRAVPGYDTERTVFMLFEAALRKTHEEIYEAEDEGAPERGEDFQAMVTQLAVNCFHSGIPEEETVKRTIFHYYLRRQEVLIRQLVKNVYEEQKGFGKKSSLGKEQYLSLQTEEFMNRRYEFRYNTQVGEVEYRERNSFHFYFNPINKRVLNSIALDAQAEGIPLWDRDISRYIYSNRIPVFNPLEDFLYHLPVWDGKDRIRGLAQTVPCENKHWVDLFHRWFLNMVMHWRGTDKKYANNVSPLLVGPQGCRKSTFCRSLIPPAMRAYYTDSIDFSRKTDAELYLNRFALINIDEFDQISATQQGYLKHILQKPIVNMRKPYGNAVLEMRRYASFIATSNQKDLLTDPTGSRRFICIEVTGTIDTNKAIDYEQLYAQAMYELDHGERYWFDQSEEQIMTRSNREFEQVSLEEQLFYRYFRPAKEKEDGEWLSPAEILEDIKKNSAIPLSNKRVSVFGRVLRKHEIPSKRVHRGTVYHVVRVL
;
A
#
# COMPACT_ATOMS: atom_id res chain seq x y z
N MET A 1 10.47 -28.33 -17.10
CA MET A 1 9.55 -27.24 -16.70
C MET A 1 10.19 -25.92 -17.03
N LYS A 2 9.43 -24.99 -17.64
CA LYS A 2 9.96 -23.67 -18.02
C LYS A 2 9.51 -22.60 -17.05
N ILE A 3 10.45 -21.77 -16.64
CA ILE A 3 10.23 -20.64 -15.73
C ILE A 3 10.66 -19.33 -16.41
N THR A 4 10.15 -18.20 -15.93
CA THR A 4 10.51 -16.89 -16.48
C THR A 4 11.63 -16.26 -15.67
N GLN A 5 12.69 -15.85 -16.33
CA GLN A 5 13.75 -15.05 -15.73
C GLN A 5 13.54 -13.57 -16.07
N LEU A 6 13.60 -12.73 -15.06
CA LEU A 6 13.65 -11.27 -15.19
C LEU A 6 15.12 -10.84 -15.27
N ARG A 7 15.48 -10.13 -16.34
CA ARG A 7 16.81 -9.53 -16.49
C ARG A 7 16.66 -8.03 -16.71
N ASP A 8 17.27 -7.27 -15.84
CA ASP A 8 17.40 -5.84 -16.05
C ASP A 8 18.58 -5.60 -16.99
N LYS A 9 18.29 -5.20 -18.23
CA LYS A 9 19.27 -4.73 -19.21
C LYS A 9 18.95 -3.30 -19.56
N ASP A 10 19.92 -2.40 -19.35
CA ASP A 10 19.88 -1.01 -19.81
C ASP A 10 18.52 -0.33 -19.62
N LYS A 11 18.02 -0.33 -18.37
CA LYS A 11 16.74 0.28 -17.97
C LYS A 11 15.46 -0.41 -18.49
N THR A 12 15.55 -1.62 -19.02
CA THR A 12 14.39 -2.42 -19.41
C THR A 12 14.44 -3.81 -18.80
N THR A 13 13.33 -4.27 -18.20
CA THR A 13 13.23 -5.66 -17.72
C THR A 13 12.90 -6.57 -18.88
N ALA A 14 13.89 -7.38 -19.31
CA ALA A 14 13.68 -8.39 -20.32
C ALA A 14 13.13 -9.67 -19.67
N LEU A 15 12.09 -10.25 -20.28
CA LEU A 15 11.59 -11.57 -19.92
C LEU A 15 12.31 -12.62 -20.79
N THR A 16 12.96 -13.56 -20.14
CA THR A 16 13.61 -14.68 -20.82
C THR A 16 13.11 -15.98 -20.22
N THR A 17 12.84 -16.97 -21.06
CA THR A 17 12.47 -18.31 -20.61
C THR A 17 13.71 -19.11 -20.28
N MET A 18 13.67 -19.85 -19.17
CA MET A 18 14.74 -20.73 -18.71
C MET A 18 14.15 -22.05 -18.26
N ASP A 19 14.90 -23.15 -18.49
CA ASP A 19 14.53 -24.43 -17.88
C ASP A 19 14.88 -24.43 -16.38
N MET A 20 13.99 -25.04 -15.59
CA MET A 20 14.17 -25.12 -14.13
C MET A 20 15.49 -25.79 -13.74
N GLU A 21 15.88 -26.84 -14.43
CA GLU A 21 17.16 -27.53 -14.20
C GLU A 21 18.36 -26.59 -14.38
N THR A 22 18.31 -25.73 -15.39
CA THR A 22 19.33 -24.70 -15.60
C THR A 22 19.41 -23.72 -14.43
N TRP A 23 18.25 -23.33 -13.86
CA TRP A 23 18.22 -22.51 -12.66
C TRP A 23 18.82 -23.23 -11.44
N ILE A 24 18.45 -24.48 -11.23
CA ILE A 24 18.95 -25.32 -10.15
C ILE A 24 20.48 -25.45 -10.25
N GLY A 25 21.01 -25.70 -11.46
CA GLY A 25 22.44 -25.74 -11.71
C GLY A 25 23.12 -24.41 -11.33
N LYS A 26 22.55 -23.28 -11.71
CA LYS A 26 23.08 -21.94 -11.33
C LYS A 26 22.99 -21.65 -9.85
N THR A 27 22.01 -22.22 -9.14
CA THR A 27 21.89 -22.07 -7.69
C THR A 27 22.87 -22.95 -6.93
N ARG A 28 23.21 -24.12 -7.45
CA ARG A 28 24.24 -25.01 -6.88
C ARG A 28 25.65 -24.53 -7.11
N THR A 29 25.91 -23.90 -8.26
CA THR A 29 27.25 -23.45 -8.66
C THR A 29 27.21 -21.96 -8.96
N GLU A 30 27.81 -21.15 -8.09
CA GLU A 30 27.87 -19.71 -8.31
C GLU A 30 28.74 -19.37 -9.52
N THR A 31 28.40 -18.30 -10.23
CA THR A 31 29.21 -17.82 -11.37
C THR A 31 30.56 -17.24 -10.92
N LYS A 32 31.50 -17.06 -11.84
CA LYS A 32 32.84 -16.50 -11.54
C LYS A 32 32.78 -15.13 -10.84
N THR A 33 31.72 -14.35 -11.05
CA THR A 33 31.54 -13.04 -10.42
C THR A 33 31.02 -13.13 -8.99
N GLN A 34 30.66 -14.30 -8.52
CA GLN A 34 30.13 -14.57 -7.17
C GLN A 34 29.12 -13.53 -6.63
N PRO A 35 28.05 -13.22 -7.38
CA PRO A 35 27.17 -12.10 -7.03
C PRO A 35 26.38 -12.33 -5.74
N VAL A 36 26.04 -13.59 -5.41
CA VAL A 36 25.29 -13.93 -4.19
C VAL A 36 26.22 -13.91 -2.98
N SER A 37 27.43 -14.42 -3.11
CA SER A 37 28.45 -14.35 -2.04
C SER A 37 28.80 -12.91 -1.72
N ALA A 38 29.03 -12.09 -2.74
CA ALA A 38 29.27 -10.65 -2.56
C ALA A 38 28.07 -9.95 -1.88
N PHE A 39 26.86 -10.26 -2.29
CA PHE A 39 25.66 -9.72 -1.64
C PHE A 39 25.55 -10.13 -0.17
N ARG A 40 25.86 -11.40 0.18
CA ARG A 40 25.86 -11.87 1.57
C ARG A 40 26.91 -11.16 2.43
N GLU A 41 28.05 -10.81 1.84
CA GLU A 41 29.07 -10.01 2.53
C GLU A 41 28.59 -8.58 2.79
N VAL A 42 27.98 -7.93 1.79
CA VAL A 42 27.37 -6.61 1.96
C VAL A 42 26.34 -6.62 3.08
N LEU A 43 25.52 -7.67 3.17
CA LEU A 43 24.53 -7.81 4.26
C LEU A 43 25.16 -7.86 5.67
N ARG A 44 26.41 -8.28 5.80
CA ARG A 44 27.11 -8.33 7.11
C ARG A 44 27.59 -6.97 7.58
N TYR A 45 27.99 -6.10 6.65
CA TYR A 45 28.75 -4.89 6.97
C TYR A 45 28.07 -3.57 6.58
N SER A 46 26.98 -3.59 5.82
CA SER A 46 26.37 -2.39 5.25
C SER A 46 25.14 -1.90 6.00
N LEU A 47 24.84 -0.60 5.85
CA LEU A 47 23.60 0.02 6.31
C LEU A 47 22.36 -0.54 5.58
N PRO A 48 21.15 -0.48 6.19
CA PRO A 48 19.92 -1.08 5.62
C PRO A 48 19.62 -0.67 4.18
N ASP A 49 19.80 0.60 3.84
CA ASP A 49 19.45 1.13 2.50
C ASP A 49 20.36 0.59 1.39
N SER A 50 21.66 0.41 1.69
CA SER A 50 22.61 -0.21 0.76
C SER A 50 22.25 -1.67 0.46
N ARG A 51 21.64 -2.37 1.43
CA ARG A 51 21.26 -3.78 1.31
C ARG A 51 20.15 -3.99 0.29
N CYS A 52 19.17 -3.09 0.21
CA CYS A 52 18.09 -3.18 -0.77
C CYS A 52 18.61 -3.03 -2.19
N TYR A 53 19.46 -2.04 -2.42
CA TYR A 53 20.06 -1.78 -3.74
C TYR A 53 20.87 -2.96 -4.28
N GLU A 54 21.71 -3.57 -3.45
CA GLU A 54 22.50 -4.75 -3.87
C GLU A 54 21.61 -5.98 -4.12
N ALA A 55 20.53 -6.15 -3.34
CA ALA A 55 19.56 -7.22 -3.56
C ALA A 55 18.88 -7.14 -4.94
N ASP A 56 18.64 -5.93 -5.43
CA ASP A 56 17.96 -5.72 -6.71
C ASP A 56 18.84 -6.02 -7.94
N LYS A 57 20.15 -6.05 -7.76
CA LYS A 57 21.09 -6.47 -8.81
C LYS A 57 21.06 -7.97 -9.09
N LEU A 58 20.57 -8.79 -8.14
CA LEU A 58 20.50 -10.23 -8.34
C LEU A 58 19.42 -10.61 -9.37
N PRO A 59 19.70 -11.52 -10.31
CA PRO A 59 18.70 -12.03 -11.24
C PRO A 59 17.48 -12.58 -10.51
N LYS A 60 16.30 -12.33 -11.04
CA LYS A 60 15.01 -12.75 -10.47
C LYS A 60 14.36 -13.76 -11.39
N ILE A 61 13.62 -14.72 -10.83
CA ILE A 61 12.79 -15.67 -11.58
C ILE A 61 11.36 -15.67 -11.05
N LEU A 62 10.43 -16.05 -11.91
CA LEU A 62 9.03 -16.32 -11.59
C LEU A 62 8.80 -17.83 -11.66
N PRO A 63 8.80 -18.55 -10.52
CA PRO A 63 8.70 -20.02 -10.53
C PRO A 63 7.28 -20.51 -10.85
N ALA A 64 6.27 -19.72 -10.49
CA ALA A 64 4.86 -20.14 -10.59
C ALA A 64 4.36 -20.27 -12.02
N ALA A 65 4.87 -19.49 -12.97
CA ALA A 65 4.38 -19.48 -14.34
C ALA A 65 5.44 -19.08 -15.38
N GLU A 66 5.23 -19.50 -16.61
CA GLU A 66 5.95 -18.99 -17.78
C GLU A 66 5.20 -17.78 -18.33
N PHE A 67 5.89 -16.65 -18.44
CA PHE A 67 5.37 -15.42 -19.02
C PHE A 67 6.08 -15.06 -20.30
N ARG A 68 5.36 -14.44 -21.22
CA ARG A 68 5.89 -13.80 -22.42
C ARG A 68 5.53 -12.34 -22.46
N ARG A 69 6.31 -11.55 -23.17
CA ARG A 69 5.99 -10.15 -23.43
C ARG A 69 4.88 -10.07 -24.48
N ALA A 70 3.84 -9.31 -24.21
CA ALA A 70 2.75 -9.03 -25.15
C ALA A 70 2.47 -7.53 -25.16
N GLU A 71 1.72 -7.07 -26.17
CA GLU A 71 1.21 -5.70 -26.17
C GLU A 71 0.29 -5.52 -24.98
N GLY A 72 0.72 -4.76 -23.97
CA GLY A 72 -0.03 -4.55 -22.73
C GLY A 72 0.57 -5.18 -21.48
N GLY A 73 1.77 -5.78 -21.55
CA GLY A 73 2.47 -6.28 -20.36
C GLY A 73 2.90 -7.75 -20.42
N LYS A 74 2.92 -8.41 -19.26
CA LYS A 74 3.26 -9.83 -19.15
C LYS A 74 2.02 -10.68 -19.39
N GLN A 75 2.05 -11.51 -20.42
CA GLN A 75 1.01 -12.52 -20.68
C GLN A 75 1.49 -13.87 -20.17
N MET A 76 0.68 -14.52 -19.33
CA MET A 76 0.93 -15.90 -18.91
C MET A 76 0.83 -16.84 -20.11
N LYS A 77 1.84 -17.66 -20.30
CA LYS A 77 1.88 -18.71 -21.33
C LYS A 77 1.45 -20.06 -20.75
N SER A 78 1.96 -20.39 -19.57
CA SER A 78 1.60 -21.59 -18.85
C SER A 78 1.78 -21.41 -17.35
N TYR A 79 0.91 -22.01 -16.56
CA TYR A 79 1.05 -22.11 -15.12
C TYR A 79 1.80 -23.39 -14.75
N ASN A 80 2.73 -23.32 -13.82
CA ASN A 80 3.62 -24.43 -13.46
C ASN A 80 3.14 -25.22 -12.24
N GLY A 81 2.15 -24.73 -11.50
CA GLY A 81 1.70 -25.36 -10.26
C GLY A 81 2.73 -25.32 -9.12
N ILE A 82 3.72 -24.43 -9.19
CA ILE A 82 4.75 -24.27 -8.16
C ILE A 82 4.37 -23.14 -7.22
N VAL A 83 4.32 -23.45 -5.94
CA VAL A 83 4.12 -22.49 -4.84
C VAL A 83 5.43 -22.32 -4.09
N GLU A 84 5.88 -21.08 -3.89
CA GLU A 84 7.06 -20.75 -3.08
C GLU A 84 6.68 -20.33 -1.69
N LEU A 85 7.21 -21.03 -0.68
CA LEU A 85 7.21 -20.61 0.71
C LEU A 85 8.60 -20.09 1.10
N THR A 86 8.65 -19.13 2.01
CA THR A 86 9.89 -18.58 2.56
C THR A 86 9.88 -18.75 4.07
N VAL A 87 10.84 -19.46 4.62
CA VAL A 87 11.00 -19.66 6.06
C VAL A 87 12.11 -18.77 6.59
N GLY A 88 11.88 -18.08 7.68
CA GLY A 88 12.90 -17.23 8.32
C GLY A 88 12.31 -15.99 9.01
N PRO A 89 13.20 -15.07 9.48
CA PRO A 89 14.66 -15.12 9.40
C PRO A 89 15.28 -16.21 10.28
N LEU A 90 16.36 -16.84 9.80
CA LEU A 90 17.10 -17.90 10.49
C LEU A 90 18.44 -17.36 10.98
N SER A 91 18.93 -17.88 12.09
CA SER A 91 20.14 -17.38 12.74
C SER A 91 21.43 -17.90 12.11
N GLY A 92 21.39 -19.09 11.46
CA GLY A 92 22.59 -19.67 10.88
C GLY A 92 22.43 -21.05 10.24
N GLY A 93 23.56 -21.67 9.91
CA GLY A 93 23.63 -22.92 9.19
C GLY A 93 22.85 -24.10 9.79
N PRO A 94 22.92 -24.36 11.11
CA PRO A 94 22.17 -25.46 11.72
C PRO A 94 20.66 -25.35 11.55
N GLU A 95 20.11 -24.15 11.72
CA GLU A 95 18.67 -23.92 11.52
C GLU A 95 18.26 -24.06 10.05
N ILE A 96 19.10 -23.58 9.13
CA ILE A 96 18.89 -23.73 7.69
C ILE A 96 18.86 -25.22 7.31
N THR A 97 19.80 -26.01 7.81
CA THR A 97 19.89 -27.45 7.54
C THR A 97 18.67 -28.17 8.10
N LEU A 98 18.24 -27.85 9.34
CA LEU A 98 17.05 -28.41 9.94
C LEU A 98 15.79 -28.13 9.12
N VAL A 99 15.57 -26.88 8.75
CA VAL A 99 14.40 -26.48 7.92
C VAL A 99 14.41 -27.19 6.58
N LYS A 100 15.57 -27.31 5.94
CA LYS A 100 15.71 -28.01 4.66
C LYS A 100 15.34 -29.50 4.82
N GLN A 101 15.81 -30.15 5.86
CA GLN A 101 15.51 -31.56 6.15
C GLN A 101 14.01 -31.77 6.41
N LEU A 102 13.40 -30.99 7.32
CA LEU A 102 11.98 -31.09 7.64
C LEU A 102 11.08 -30.82 6.41
N ALA A 103 11.43 -29.82 5.62
CA ALA A 103 10.70 -29.56 4.38
C ALA A 103 10.87 -30.70 3.36
N TRP A 104 12.04 -31.34 3.31
CA TRP A 104 12.34 -32.44 2.38
C TRP A 104 11.63 -33.75 2.73
N GLU A 105 11.25 -33.96 3.99
CA GLU A 105 10.45 -35.11 4.42
C GLU A 105 9.08 -35.15 3.73
N GLN A 106 8.58 -33.98 3.31
CA GLN A 106 7.33 -33.92 2.55
C GLN A 106 7.56 -34.38 1.10
N PRO A 107 6.84 -35.41 0.61
CA PRO A 107 6.98 -35.90 -0.75
C PRO A 107 6.55 -34.88 -1.81
N GLN A 108 5.77 -33.85 -1.43
CA GLN A 108 5.30 -32.77 -2.29
C GLN A 108 6.32 -31.66 -2.48
N THR A 109 7.41 -31.67 -1.71
CA THR A 109 8.49 -30.72 -1.87
C THR A 109 9.24 -30.96 -3.17
N HIS A 110 9.15 -30.02 -4.08
CA HIS A 110 9.80 -30.08 -5.37
C HIS A 110 11.26 -29.61 -5.33
N CYS A 111 11.49 -28.49 -4.59
CA CYS A 111 12.82 -27.94 -4.42
C CYS A 111 12.92 -27.24 -3.07
N VAL A 112 14.07 -27.37 -2.41
CA VAL A 112 14.41 -26.66 -1.17
C VAL A 112 15.82 -26.09 -1.27
N PHE A 113 15.97 -24.81 -0.98
CA PHE A 113 17.27 -24.13 -1.04
C PHE A 113 17.35 -22.90 -0.14
N THR A 114 18.56 -22.53 0.21
CA THR A 114 18.87 -21.34 1.00
C THR A 114 18.58 -20.09 0.16
N GLY A 115 17.85 -19.12 0.69
CA GLY A 115 17.58 -17.85 0.01
C GLY A 115 18.83 -16.99 -0.20
N SER A 116 18.72 -15.97 -1.05
CA SER A 116 19.83 -15.09 -1.42
C SER A 116 20.54 -14.42 -0.24
N SER A 117 19.80 -14.09 0.83
CA SER A 117 20.38 -13.50 2.05
C SER A 117 21.21 -14.45 2.90
N GLY A 118 21.11 -15.77 2.68
CA GLY A 118 21.72 -16.77 3.56
C GLY A 118 21.03 -16.91 4.93
N ARG A 119 19.87 -16.29 5.13
CA ARG A 119 19.10 -16.31 6.39
C ARG A 119 17.64 -16.74 6.20
N THR A 120 17.33 -17.32 5.09
CA THR A 120 15.99 -17.84 4.78
C THR A 120 16.12 -19.15 4.02
N VAL A 121 15.12 -20.00 4.12
CA VAL A 121 14.98 -21.19 3.28
C VAL A 121 13.77 -20.99 2.36
N LYS A 122 13.95 -21.34 1.10
CA LYS A 122 12.91 -21.35 0.08
C LYS A 122 12.45 -22.78 -0.14
N ILE A 123 11.13 -22.99 -0.10
CA ILE A 123 10.49 -24.28 -0.35
C ILE A 123 9.57 -24.11 -1.54
N TRP A 124 9.76 -24.92 -2.56
CA TRP A 124 8.86 -25.01 -3.71
C TRP A 124 8.04 -26.29 -3.61
N ALA A 125 6.73 -26.15 -3.47
CA ALA A 125 5.80 -27.25 -3.41
C ALA A 125 4.99 -27.31 -4.71
N LYS A 126 4.70 -28.54 -5.18
CA LYS A 126 3.98 -28.76 -6.44
C LYS A 126 2.50 -29.00 -6.16
N PHE A 127 1.65 -28.38 -6.97
CA PHE A 127 0.20 -28.48 -6.90
C PHE A 127 -0.40 -28.78 -8.26
N THR A 128 -1.42 -29.63 -8.30
CA THR A 128 -2.21 -29.93 -9.51
C THR A 128 -3.67 -30.15 -9.14
N ARG A 129 -4.55 -30.19 -10.14
CA ARG A 129 -5.89 -30.74 -9.96
C ARG A 129 -5.82 -32.26 -9.78
N PRO A 130 -6.88 -32.92 -9.29
CA PRO A 130 -6.90 -34.38 -9.13
C PRO A 130 -6.67 -35.20 -10.43
N ASP A 131 -6.97 -34.61 -11.56
CA ASP A 131 -6.72 -35.16 -12.90
C ASP A 131 -5.31 -34.85 -13.44
N ASN A 132 -4.42 -34.32 -12.61
CA ASN A 132 -3.08 -33.80 -12.91
C ASN A 132 -3.06 -32.64 -13.91
N SER A 133 -4.20 -32.02 -14.22
CA SER A 133 -4.26 -30.82 -15.05
C SER A 133 -3.90 -29.55 -14.22
N LEU A 134 -3.55 -28.49 -14.95
CA LEU A 134 -3.30 -27.15 -14.39
C LEU A 134 -4.20 -26.12 -15.08
N PRO A 135 -4.59 -25.05 -14.38
CA PRO A 135 -5.32 -23.94 -14.98
C PRO A 135 -4.60 -23.36 -16.19
N GLN A 136 -5.33 -23.13 -17.28
CA GLN A 136 -4.78 -22.57 -18.51
C GLN A 136 -4.99 -21.05 -18.61
N LYS A 137 -6.06 -20.54 -18.02
CA LYS A 137 -6.36 -19.12 -18.01
C LYS A 137 -5.70 -18.45 -16.80
N ARG A 138 -5.22 -17.21 -16.98
CA ARG A 138 -4.55 -16.45 -15.91
C ARG A 138 -5.44 -16.29 -14.69
N GLU A 139 -6.69 -15.89 -14.86
CA GLU A 139 -7.65 -15.67 -13.75
C GLU A 139 -7.88 -16.93 -12.92
N GLU A 140 -8.05 -18.08 -13.60
CA GLU A 140 -8.19 -19.37 -12.91
C GLU A 140 -6.89 -19.77 -12.19
N ALA A 141 -5.73 -19.50 -12.82
CA ALA A 141 -4.43 -19.80 -12.24
C ALA A 141 -4.14 -18.93 -10.99
N GLU A 142 -4.53 -17.67 -10.99
CA GLU A 142 -4.39 -16.77 -9.82
C GLU A 142 -5.22 -17.28 -8.64
N ILE A 143 -6.48 -17.65 -8.87
CA ILE A 143 -7.36 -18.24 -7.84
C ILE A 143 -6.77 -19.57 -7.33
N PHE A 144 -6.40 -20.46 -8.25
CA PHE A 144 -5.80 -21.75 -7.89
C PHE A 144 -4.50 -21.58 -7.08
N HIS A 145 -3.62 -20.68 -7.52
CA HIS A 145 -2.36 -20.41 -6.86
C HIS A 145 -2.55 -19.86 -5.43
N ALA A 146 -3.53 -18.97 -5.25
CA ALA A 146 -3.88 -18.43 -3.94
C ALA A 146 -4.34 -19.54 -2.97
N HIS A 147 -5.19 -20.46 -3.41
CA HIS A 147 -5.62 -21.62 -2.63
C HIS A 147 -4.44 -22.57 -2.34
N ALA A 148 -3.63 -22.86 -3.35
CA ALA A 148 -2.45 -23.71 -3.22
C ALA A 148 -1.45 -23.14 -2.21
N TYR A 149 -1.20 -21.82 -2.22
CA TYR A 149 -0.34 -21.15 -1.26
C TYR A 149 -0.84 -21.33 0.19
N ARG A 150 -2.14 -21.10 0.43
CA ARG A 150 -2.71 -21.29 1.77
C ARG A 150 -2.63 -22.73 2.26
N LEU A 151 -2.90 -23.69 1.38
CA LEU A 151 -2.78 -25.10 1.71
C LEU A 151 -1.30 -25.45 1.99
N ALA A 152 -0.36 -24.94 1.20
CA ALA A 152 1.06 -25.14 1.43
C ALA A 152 1.47 -24.63 2.83
N VAL A 153 1.10 -23.38 3.19
CA VAL A 153 1.38 -22.84 4.53
C VAL A 153 0.79 -23.73 5.61
N LYS A 154 -0.48 -24.18 5.47
CA LYS A 154 -1.15 -25.05 6.42
C LYS A 154 -0.45 -26.39 6.59
N CYS A 155 0.12 -26.95 5.53
CA CYS A 155 0.80 -28.24 5.56
C CYS A 155 2.23 -28.13 6.13
N TYR A 156 2.98 -27.10 5.77
CA TYR A 156 4.39 -26.99 6.16
C TYR A 156 4.60 -26.32 7.52
N GLN A 157 3.79 -25.33 7.90
CA GLN A 157 3.99 -24.60 9.16
C GLN A 157 3.98 -25.48 10.41
N PRO A 158 3.09 -26.49 10.56
CA PRO A 158 3.11 -27.34 11.73
C PRO A 158 4.37 -28.19 11.90
N GLN A 159 5.10 -28.42 10.81
CA GLN A 159 6.27 -29.30 10.78
C GLN A 159 7.58 -28.54 10.92
N ILE A 160 7.54 -27.21 10.64
CA ILE A 160 8.70 -26.36 10.65
C ILE A 160 8.64 -25.46 11.90
N PRO A 161 9.62 -25.55 12.82
CA PRO A 161 9.61 -24.79 14.08
C PRO A 161 9.89 -23.28 13.90
N PHE A 162 10.07 -22.83 12.66
CA PHE A 162 10.33 -21.44 12.30
C PHE A 162 9.20 -20.87 11.45
N SER A 163 8.99 -19.56 11.53
CA SER A 163 7.90 -18.90 10.81
C SER A 163 8.06 -18.95 9.29
N ILE A 164 7.00 -19.37 8.62
CA ILE A 164 6.84 -19.12 7.19
C ILE A 164 6.44 -17.66 7.04
N LEU A 165 7.26 -16.86 6.32
CA LEU A 165 7.01 -15.45 6.10
C LEU A 165 5.73 -15.27 5.28
N PRO A 166 4.75 -14.53 5.78
CA PRO A 166 3.51 -14.30 5.08
C PRO A 166 3.79 -13.48 3.81
N LYS A 167 3.27 -13.96 2.68
CA LYS A 167 3.31 -13.25 1.42
C LYS A 167 1.94 -13.31 0.78
N GLU A 168 1.57 -12.26 0.08
CA GLU A 168 0.39 -12.29 -0.75
C GLU A 168 0.66 -13.20 -1.97
N PRO A 169 -0.17 -14.22 -2.19
CA PRO A 169 0.07 -15.15 -3.27
C PRO A 169 -0.14 -14.48 -4.63
N SER A 170 0.87 -14.50 -5.46
CA SER A 170 0.84 -13.95 -6.80
C SER A 170 1.61 -14.83 -7.76
N LEU A 171 1.11 -14.99 -8.99
CA LEU A 171 1.83 -15.69 -10.07
C LEU A 171 3.12 -14.96 -10.46
N GLU A 172 3.22 -13.67 -10.17
CA GLU A 172 4.37 -12.83 -10.45
C GLU A 172 5.32 -12.70 -9.25
N GLN A 173 5.08 -13.48 -8.19
CA GLN A 173 6.02 -13.56 -7.08
C GLN A 173 7.36 -14.07 -7.57
N TYR A 174 8.41 -13.26 -7.36
CA TYR A 174 9.74 -13.63 -7.81
C TYR A 174 10.62 -14.21 -6.70
N SER A 175 11.53 -15.08 -7.10
CA SER A 175 12.65 -15.55 -6.30
C SER A 175 13.95 -14.99 -6.86
N ARG A 176 14.82 -14.44 -6.00
CA ARG A 176 16.14 -13.96 -6.42
C ARG A 176 17.09 -15.13 -6.60
N LEU A 177 18.09 -14.98 -7.48
CA LEU A 177 19.18 -15.93 -7.59
C LEU A 177 19.83 -16.14 -6.22
N SER A 178 20.06 -17.38 -5.88
CA SER A 178 20.71 -17.79 -4.65
C SER A 178 21.94 -18.66 -4.96
N TYR A 179 22.72 -18.92 -3.91
CA TYR A 179 23.81 -19.86 -3.93
C TYR A 179 23.63 -20.87 -2.80
N ASP A 180 23.46 -22.12 -3.15
CA ASP A 180 23.28 -23.24 -2.22
C ASP A 180 23.80 -24.54 -2.85
N PRO A 181 25.04 -24.96 -2.55
CA PRO A 181 25.59 -26.23 -3.03
C PRO A 181 24.79 -27.45 -2.60
N GLU A 182 24.11 -27.33 -1.42
CA GLU A 182 23.30 -28.41 -0.84
C GLU A 182 21.81 -28.28 -1.19
N LEU A 183 21.47 -27.61 -2.28
CA LEU A 183 20.11 -27.53 -2.78
C LEU A 183 19.54 -28.93 -3.04
N MET A 184 18.37 -29.21 -2.48
CA MET A 184 17.63 -30.45 -2.70
C MET A 184 16.57 -30.26 -3.78
N TYR A 185 16.54 -31.18 -4.76
CA TYR A 185 15.61 -31.12 -5.89
C TYR A 185 15.06 -32.50 -6.21
N ARG A 186 13.72 -32.59 -6.34
CA ARG A 186 12.99 -33.82 -6.66
C ARG A 186 12.14 -33.59 -7.90
N PRO A 187 12.63 -33.99 -9.10
CA PRO A 187 11.89 -33.82 -10.35
C PRO A 187 10.51 -34.48 -10.33
N ASP A 188 10.44 -35.67 -9.72
CA ASP A 188 9.23 -36.53 -9.64
C ASP A 188 8.48 -36.32 -8.32
N SER A 189 8.48 -35.11 -7.77
CA SER A 189 7.73 -34.81 -6.54
C SER A 189 6.24 -35.06 -6.75
N VAL A 190 5.61 -35.68 -5.75
CA VAL A 190 4.17 -35.90 -5.75
C VAL A 190 3.46 -34.56 -5.59
N PRO A 191 2.51 -34.18 -6.46
CA PRO A 191 1.81 -32.93 -6.27
C PRO A 191 0.80 -33.00 -5.12
N PHE A 192 0.55 -31.87 -4.47
CA PHE A 192 -0.68 -31.70 -3.71
C PHE A 192 -1.85 -31.60 -4.68
N TYR A 193 -2.92 -32.34 -4.40
CA TYR A 193 -4.13 -32.30 -5.20
C TYR A 193 -5.09 -31.26 -4.64
N LEU A 194 -5.40 -30.24 -5.44
CA LEU A 194 -6.36 -29.22 -5.12
C LEU A 194 -7.59 -29.39 -6.02
N SER A 195 -8.70 -29.86 -5.44
CA SER A 195 -9.97 -29.88 -6.12
C SER A 195 -10.41 -28.46 -6.43
N GLN A 196 -10.91 -28.18 -7.65
CA GLN A 196 -11.51 -26.87 -7.90
C GLN A 196 -12.70 -26.69 -6.97
N PRO A 197 -12.75 -25.62 -6.21
CA PRO A 197 -13.99 -25.27 -5.56
C PRO A 197 -14.99 -24.89 -6.64
N SER A 198 -16.08 -25.58 -6.71
CA SER A 198 -17.30 -25.09 -7.33
C SER A 198 -17.87 -24.01 -6.39
N GLY A 199 -17.49 -22.78 -6.61
CA GLY A 199 -17.71 -21.69 -5.69
C GLY A 199 -16.56 -21.58 -4.67
N MET A 200 -16.29 -20.39 -4.13
CA MET A 200 -15.36 -20.23 -3.02
C MET A 200 -15.73 -21.21 -1.93
N PRO A 201 -14.79 -22.04 -1.43
CA PRO A 201 -15.12 -22.88 -0.29
C PRO A 201 -15.53 -21.95 0.86
N GLU A 202 -16.76 -22.11 1.29
CA GLU A 202 -17.16 -21.59 2.58
C GLU A 202 -16.15 -22.10 3.59
N GLU A 203 -15.35 -21.17 4.14
CA GLU A 203 -14.61 -21.32 5.36
C GLU A 203 -14.15 -22.74 5.70
N LEU A 204 -13.03 -23.18 5.15
CA LEU A 204 -12.14 -24.03 5.96
C LEU A 204 -11.70 -23.14 7.11
N THR A 205 -12.60 -23.00 8.04
CA THR A 205 -12.45 -22.08 9.12
C THR A 205 -11.33 -22.58 9.99
N TYR A 206 -10.47 -21.69 10.35
CA TYR A 206 -9.55 -21.77 11.46
C TYR A 206 -10.11 -22.52 12.67
N ARG A 207 -11.42 -22.54 12.89
CA ARG A 207 -12.13 -23.33 13.94
C ARG A 207 -11.76 -24.82 13.95
N GLU A 208 -11.54 -25.43 12.78
CA GLU A 208 -11.15 -26.85 12.72
C GLU A 208 -9.66 -27.05 13.02
N ALA A 209 -8.80 -26.12 12.62
CA ALA A 209 -7.37 -26.19 12.94
C ALA A 209 -7.09 -25.95 14.43
N VAL A 210 -7.84 -25.05 15.08
CA VAL A 210 -7.67 -24.71 16.50
C VAL A 210 -8.14 -25.81 17.45
N ARG A 211 -9.18 -26.57 17.11
CA ARG A 211 -9.67 -27.67 17.92
C ARG A 211 -8.65 -28.79 18.18
N SER A 212 -7.62 -28.90 17.32
CA SER A 212 -6.56 -29.88 17.40
C SER A 212 -5.33 -29.46 18.22
N GLU A 213 -5.26 -28.19 18.68
CA GLU A 213 -4.07 -27.62 19.29
C GLU A 213 -4.11 -27.67 20.83
N LYS A 214 -3.08 -28.29 21.40
CA LYS A 214 -2.96 -28.47 22.86
C LYS A 214 -2.40 -27.23 23.59
N SER A 215 -1.67 -26.35 22.93
CA SER A 215 -1.12 -25.13 23.56
C SER A 215 -0.92 -23.97 22.56
N PRO A 216 -1.48 -22.79 22.85
CA PRO A 216 -1.31 -21.62 22.01
C PRO A 216 0.11 -21.06 21.96
N LEU A 217 0.88 -21.16 23.06
CA LEU A 217 2.20 -20.54 23.18
C LEU A 217 3.35 -21.34 22.51
N THR A 218 3.08 -22.57 22.05
CA THR A 218 4.10 -23.43 21.45
C THR A 218 4.26 -23.31 19.96
N ARG A 219 3.45 -22.48 19.30
CA ARG A 219 3.39 -22.43 17.85
C ARG A 219 4.06 -21.17 17.29
N ALA A 220 5.00 -21.34 16.38
CA ALA A 220 5.51 -20.24 15.57
C ALA A 220 4.42 -19.72 14.63
N VAL A 221 4.07 -18.45 14.73
CA VAL A 221 3.07 -17.78 13.90
C VAL A 221 3.75 -16.66 13.12
N PRO A 222 3.52 -16.54 11.81
CA PRO A 222 4.08 -15.44 11.03
C PRO A 222 3.73 -14.07 11.64
N GLY A 223 4.77 -13.26 11.87
CA GLY A 223 4.61 -11.92 12.45
C GLY A 223 4.44 -11.89 13.98
N TYR A 224 4.44 -13.02 14.66
CA TYR A 224 4.40 -13.10 16.12
C TYR A 224 5.78 -13.41 16.70
N ASP A 225 6.20 -12.65 17.70
CA ASP A 225 7.47 -12.85 18.40
C ASP A 225 7.30 -13.85 19.53
N THR A 226 7.20 -15.14 19.18
CA THR A 226 7.09 -16.24 20.13
C THR A 226 8.32 -16.32 21.05
N GLU A 227 9.49 -16.01 20.53
CA GLU A 227 10.73 -16.06 21.30
C GLU A 227 10.73 -15.02 22.42
N ARG A 228 10.26 -13.82 22.16
CA ARG A 228 10.08 -12.77 23.17
C ARG A 228 9.09 -13.17 24.26
N THR A 229 7.96 -13.74 23.86
CA THR A 229 6.93 -14.20 24.81
C THR A 229 7.45 -15.31 25.70
N VAL A 230 8.09 -16.33 25.13
CA VAL A 230 8.69 -17.43 25.89
C VAL A 230 9.83 -16.91 26.78
N PHE A 231 10.62 -15.93 26.33
CA PHE A 231 11.63 -15.29 27.17
C PHE A 231 11.01 -14.61 28.39
N MET A 232 9.97 -13.83 28.25
CA MET A 232 9.30 -13.13 29.35
C MET A 232 8.68 -14.13 30.36
N LEU A 233 8.07 -15.21 29.87
CA LEU A 233 7.51 -16.27 30.72
C LEU A 233 8.60 -17.02 31.48
N PHE A 234 9.73 -17.31 30.82
CA PHE A 234 10.86 -17.97 31.44
C PHE A 234 11.51 -17.13 32.54
N GLU A 235 11.75 -15.84 32.28
CA GLU A 235 12.28 -14.90 33.26
C GLU A 235 11.35 -14.74 34.47
N ALA A 236 10.04 -14.78 34.26
CA ALA A 236 9.06 -14.75 35.35
C ALA A 236 9.05 -16.08 36.14
N ALA A 237 9.14 -17.23 35.45
CA ALA A 237 9.25 -18.55 36.07
C ALA A 237 10.54 -18.66 36.89
N LEU A 238 11.64 -18.14 36.38
CA LEU A 238 12.94 -18.13 37.06
C LEU A 238 12.89 -17.30 38.36
N ARG A 239 12.38 -16.05 38.27
CA ARG A 239 12.21 -15.20 39.47
C ARG A 239 11.35 -15.90 40.54
N LYS A 240 10.22 -16.44 40.15
CA LYS A 240 9.33 -17.15 41.02
C LYS A 240 10.00 -18.38 41.65
N THR A 241 10.80 -19.11 40.88
CA THR A 241 11.59 -20.24 41.39
C THR A 241 12.58 -19.80 42.45
N HIS A 242 13.27 -18.71 42.24
CA HIS A 242 14.19 -18.13 43.21
C HIS A 242 13.46 -17.69 44.50
N GLU A 243 12.32 -17.01 44.37
CA GLU A 243 11.48 -16.60 45.49
C GLU A 243 11.01 -17.82 46.30
N GLU A 244 10.53 -18.88 45.64
CA GLU A 244 10.03 -20.10 46.28
C GLU A 244 11.13 -20.93 46.97
N ILE A 245 12.37 -20.90 46.46
CA ILE A 245 13.49 -21.65 47.03
C ILE A 245 14.14 -20.84 48.18
N TYR A 246 14.33 -19.54 48.02
CA TYR A 246 14.99 -18.68 49.01
C TYR A 246 14.07 -18.24 50.15
N GLU A 247 12.75 -18.20 49.99
CA GLU A 247 11.78 -18.02 51.08
C GLU A 247 11.67 -19.25 51.97
N ALA A 248 12.05 -20.43 51.46
CA ALA A 248 12.03 -21.66 52.22
C ALA A 248 13.29 -21.90 53.08
N GLU A 249 14.36 -21.10 52.86
CA GLU A 249 15.65 -21.26 53.54
C GLU A 249 16.04 -19.99 54.32
N ASP A 250 15.84 -20.04 55.63
CA ASP A 250 16.57 -19.16 56.54
C ASP A 250 18.07 -19.57 56.54
N GLU A 251 18.91 -18.62 56.07
CA GLU A 251 20.38 -18.57 56.20
C GLU A 251 21.22 -19.67 55.51
N GLY A 252 21.73 -19.38 54.33
CA GLY A 252 22.90 -20.03 53.74
C GLY A 252 22.77 -20.26 52.23
N ALA A 253 23.69 -19.68 51.43
CA ALA A 253 23.77 -19.98 50.00
C ALA A 253 24.02 -21.48 49.78
N PRO A 254 23.24 -22.18 48.91
CA PRO A 254 23.35 -23.61 48.72
C PRO A 254 24.69 -24.00 48.08
N GLU A 255 25.44 -24.90 48.72
CA GLU A 255 26.59 -25.53 48.12
C GLU A 255 26.15 -26.63 47.12
N ARG A 256 26.83 -26.63 45.98
CA ARG A 256 26.57 -27.38 44.75
C ARG A 256 26.29 -28.86 44.96
N GLY A 257 25.11 -29.35 44.52
CA GLY A 257 24.81 -30.81 44.44
C GLY A 257 23.33 -31.11 44.36
N GLU A 258 22.66 -31.29 45.50
CA GLU A 258 21.23 -31.64 45.59
C GLU A 258 20.32 -30.44 45.33
N ASP A 259 20.72 -29.26 45.76
CA ASP A 259 19.99 -28.02 45.58
C ASP A 259 19.82 -27.61 44.10
N PHE A 260 20.78 -27.94 43.24
CA PHE A 260 20.69 -27.72 41.82
C PHE A 260 19.56 -28.53 41.16
N GLN A 261 19.40 -29.81 41.55
CA GLN A 261 18.35 -30.65 40.99
C GLN A 261 16.98 -30.17 41.46
N ALA A 262 16.85 -29.75 42.73
CA ALA A 262 15.61 -29.20 43.28
C ALA A 262 15.25 -27.91 42.53
N MET A 263 16.22 -27.00 42.29
CA MET A 263 16.02 -25.76 41.58
C MET A 263 15.61 -25.99 40.12
N VAL A 264 16.26 -26.87 39.38
CA VAL A 264 15.89 -27.17 37.98
C VAL A 264 14.51 -27.81 37.91
N THR A 265 14.18 -28.67 38.87
CA THR A 265 12.86 -29.30 38.96
C THR A 265 11.77 -28.27 39.24
N GLN A 266 11.98 -27.38 40.21
CA GLN A 266 11.02 -26.31 40.52
C GLN A 266 10.88 -25.32 39.35
N LEU A 267 11.99 -24.96 38.69
CA LEU A 267 11.96 -24.14 37.48
C LEU A 267 11.15 -24.82 36.37
N ALA A 268 11.33 -26.13 36.16
CA ALA A 268 10.58 -26.89 35.18
C ALA A 268 9.06 -26.88 35.50
N VAL A 269 8.68 -27.01 36.79
CA VAL A 269 7.29 -26.90 37.25
C VAL A 269 6.70 -25.51 36.91
N ASN A 270 7.42 -24.46 37.24
CA ASN A 270 6.98 -23.10 36.96
C ASN A 270 6.91 -22.80 35.46
N CYS A 271 7.84 -23.33 34.68
CA CYS A 271 7.81 -23.25 33.21
C CYS A 271 6.63 -24.01 32.60
N PHE A 272 6.37 -25.24 33.09
CA PHE A 272 5.23 -26.05 32.69
C PHE A 272 3.89 -25.34 32.94
N HIS A 273 3.72 -24.80 34.14
CA HIS A 273 2.51 -24.05 34.50
C HIS A 273 2.35 -22.75 33.71
N SER A 274 3.45 -22.13 33.27
CA SER A 274 3.46 -20.94 32.43
C SER A 274 3.22 -21.27 30.96
N GLY A 275 3.18 -22.54 30.54
CA GLY A 275 2.93 -22.95 29.16
C GLY A 275 4.17 -22.89 28.25
N ILE A 276 5.37 -22.92 28.83
CA ILE A 276 6.62 -22.97 28.07
C ILE A 276 6.83 -24.40 27.58
N PRO A 277 7.19 -24.62 26.29
CA PRO A 277 7.49 -25.95 25.78
C PRO A 277 8.68 -26.61 26.48
N GLU A 278 8.67 -27.96 26.59
CA GLU A 278 9.74 -28.74 27.18
C GLU A 278 11.11 -28.38 26.61
N GLU A 279 11.27 -28.42 25.29
CA GLU A 279 12.54 -28.09 24.61
C GLU A 279 13.03 -26.66 24.88
N GLU A 280 12.12 -25.70 24.92
CA GLU A 280 12.46 -24.31 25.24
C GLU A 280 12.87 -24.15 26.71
N THR A 281 12.21 -24.88 27.62
CA THR A 281 12.60 -24.91 29.04
C THR A 281 14.01 -25.46 29.19
N VAL A 282 14.33 -26.59 28.55
CA VAL A 282 15.68 -27.18 28.58
C VAL A 282 16.72 -26.21 28.01
N LYS A 283 16.48 -25.71 26.83
CA LYS A 283 17.38 -24.79 26.10
C LYS A 283 17.71 -23.53 26.92
N ARG A 284 16.69 -22.91 27.49
CA ARG A 284 16.84 -21.66 28.26
C ARG A 284 17.47 -21.91 29.63
N THR A 285 17.17 -23.01 30.26
CA THR A 285 17.84 -23.42 31.52
C THR A 285 19.34 -23.65 31.30
N ILE A 286 19.71 -24.38 30.26
CA ILE A 286 21.13 -24.58 29.88
C ILE A 286 21.83 -23.26 29.56
N PHE A 287 21.17 -22.37 28.81
CA PHE A 287 21.71 -21.08 28.43
C PHE A 287 21.91 -20.13 29.62
N HIS A 288 20.91 -20.06 30.50
CA HIS A 288 20.93 -19.16 31.65
C HIS A 288 22.03 -19.52 32.66
N TYR A 289 22.24 -20.80 32.93
CA TYR A 289 23.24 -21.25 33.90
C TYR A 289 24.56 -21.70 33.26
N TYR A 290 24.74 -21.57 31.94
CA TYR A 290 25.92 -22.02 31.18
C TYR A 290 26.27 -23.51 31.38
N LEU A 291 25.26 -24.37 31.54
CA LEU A 291 25.38 -25.74 31.98
C LEU A 291 25.38 -26.78 30.86
N ARG A 292 26.08 -26.54 29.78
CA ARG A 292 26.19 -27.46 28.63
C ARG A 292 26.65 -28.89 29.06
N ARG A 293 27.46 -29.00 30.11
CA ARG A 293 27.95 -30.30 30.62
C ARG A 293 26.87 -31.10 31.36
N GLN A 294 25.77 -30.51 31.78
CA GLN A 294 24.68 -31.14 32.53
C GLN A 294 23.40 -31.27 31.69
N GLU A 295 23.47 -31.11 30.39
CA GLU A 295 22.32 -31.14 29.48
C GLU A 295 21.49 -32.42 29.67
N VAL A 296 22.13 -33.58 29.75
CA VAL A 296 21.44 -34.88 29.92
C VAL A 296 20.61 -34.91 31.21
N LEU A 297 21.17 -34.41 32.31
CA LEU A 297 20.47 -34.34 33.58
C LEU A 297 19.31 -33.36 33.54
N ILE A 298 19.51 -32.16 32.97
CA ILE A 298 18.47 -31.13 32.81
C ILE A 298 17.33 -31.66 31.96
N ARG A 299 17.63 -32.31 30.84
CA ARG A 299 16.62 -32.92 29.97
C ARG A 299 15.79 -33.94 30.72
N GLN A 300 16.42 -34.79 31.56
CA GLN A 300 15.73 -35.83 32.33
C GLN A 300 14.82 -35.23 33.41
N LEU A 301 15.31 -34.22 34.15
CA LEU A 301 14.52 -33.54 35.18
C LEU A 301 13.32 -32.81 34.58
N VAL A 302 13.52 -32.05 33.49
CA VAL A 302 12.44 -31.33 32.80
C VAL A 302 11.43 -32.30 32.23
N LYS A 303 11.87 -33.39 31.58
CA LYS A 303 11.00 -34.42 31.02
C LYS A 303 10.12 -35.06 32.09
N ASN A 304 10.69 -35.48 33.22
CA ASN A 304 9.93 -36.07 34.31
C ASN A 304 8.82 -35.13 34.80
N VAL A 305 9.12 -33.85 34.97
CA VAL A 305 8.12 -32.84 35.35
C VAL A 305 7.01 -32.70 34.31
N TYR A 306 7.36 -32.66 33.02
CA TYR A 306 6.37 -32.51 31.95
C TYR A 306 5.49 -33.74 31.74
N GLU A 307 5.96 -34.93 32.09
CA GLU A 307 5.19 -36.19 32.09
C GLU A 307 4.27 -36.30 33.29
N GLU A 308 4.72 -35.90 34.49
CA GLU A 308 3.98 -36.06 35.75
C GLU A 308 2.96 -34.94 36.01
N GLN A 309 3.25 -33.71 35.60
CA GLN A 309 2.41 -32.56 35.91
C GLN A 309 1.16 -32.50 35.05
N LYS A 310 0.08 -31.95 35.60
CA LYS A 310 -1.19 -31.68 34.90
C LYS A 310 -1.48 -30.19 34.87
N GLY A 311 -2.08 -29.71 33.77
CA GLY A 311 -2.51 -28.32 33.66
C GLY A 311 -1.46 -27.42 33.05
N PHE A 312 -0.84 -27.88 31.98
CA PHE A 312 0.07 -27.07 31.15
C PHE A 312 -0.53 -25.69 30.80
N GLY A 313 0.21 -24.61 31.08
CA GLY A 313 -0.22 -23.25 30.80
C GLY A 313 -1.35 -22.69 31.67
N LYS A 314 -1.78 -23.41 32.72
CA LYS A 314 -2.93 -23.00 33.56
C LYS A 314 -2.56 -22.08 34.74
N LYS A 315 -1.32 -22.00 35.12
CA LYS A 315 -0.82 -21.16 36.23
C LYS A 315 0.44 -20.45 35.83
N SER A 316 0.30 -19.29 35.18
CA SER A 316 1.46 -18.49 34.81
C SER A 316 2.16 -17.90 36.03
N SER A 317 3.49 -17.80 35.95
CA SER A 317 4.34 -17.04 36.87
C SER A 317 4.23 -15.52 36.71
N LEU A 318 3.59 -15.05 35.63
CA LEU A 318 3.26 -13.64 35.40
C LEU A 318 1.98 -13.27 36.17
N GLY A 319 1.85 -12.01 36.55
CA GLY A 319 0.60 -11.44 37.03
C GLY A 319 -0.54 -11.64 35.99
N LYS A 320 -1.77 -11.79 36.50
CA LYS A 320 -2.94 -12.09 35.64
C LYS A 320 -3.08 -11.15 34.42
N GLU A 321 -2.86 -9.87 34.62
CA GLU A 321 -2.97 -8.87 33.53
C GLU A 321 -1.84 -8.98 32.51
N GLN A 322 -0.62 -9.28 32.96
CA GLN A 322 0.53 -9.49 32.09
C GLN A 322 0.34 -10.76 31.25
N TYR A 323 -0.10 -11.83 31.88
CA TYR A 323 -0.38 -13.11 31.19
C TYR A 323 -1.51 -12.95 30.18
N LEU A 324 -2.60 -12.27 30.55
CA LEU A 324 -3.70 -11.96 29.63
C LEU A 324 -3.23 -11.12 28.44
N SER A 325 -2.35 -10.15 28.67
CA SER A 325 -1.78 -9.34 27.58
C SER A 325 -0.97 -10.16 26.58
N LEU A 326 -0.17 -11.12 27.07
CA LEU A 326 0.58 -12.04 26.22
C LEU A 326 -0.33 -13.01 25.46
N GLN A 327 -1.33 -13.58 26.14
CA GLN A 327 -2.33 -14.43 25.49
C GLN A 327 -3.12 -13.67 24.42
N THR A 328 -3.44 -12.39 24.67
CA THR A 328 -4.10 -11.53 23.69
C THR A 328 -3.24 -11.39 22.45
N GLU A 329 -1.97 -11.02 22.62
CA GLU A 329 -1.04 -10.82 21.52
C GLU A 329 -0.85 -12.11 20.71
N GLU A 330 -0.67 -13.24 21.39
CA GLU A 330 -0.53 -14.54 20.76
C GLU A 330 -1.80 -14.93 19.98
N PHE A 331 -2.97 -14.86 20.61
CA PHE A 331 -4.25 -15.18 19.98
C PHE A 331 -4.50 -14.32 18.73
N MET A 332 -4.32 -12.99 18.87
CA MET A 332 -4.56 -12.06 17.79
C MET A 332 -3.63 -12.31 16.59
N ASN A 333 -2.33 -12.49 16.85
CA ASN A 333 -1.34 -12.74 15.79
C ASN A 333 -1.46 -14.13 15.18
N ARG A 334 -1.91 -15.12 15.92
CA ARG A 334 -2.12 -16.48 15.43
C ARG A 334 -3.33 -16.59 14.50
N ARG A 335 -4.42 -15.90 14.81
CA ARG A 335 -5.67 -15.96 14.05
C ARG A 335 -5.78 -14.92 12.96
N TYR A 336 -5.29 -13.71 13.22
CA TYR A 336 -5.56 -12.54 12.40
C TYR A 336 -4.25 -11.90 11.96
N GLU A 337 -4.34 -11.14 10.91
CA GLU A 337 -3.33 -10.21 10.47
C GLU A 337 -3.98 -8.83 10.45
N PHE A 338 -3.31 -7.86 11.08
CA PHE A 338 -3.80 -6.50 11.20
C PHE A 338 -2.86 -5.53 10.55
N ARG A 339 -3.41 -4.43 10.06
CA ARG A 339 -2.66 -3.26 9.61
C ARG A 339 -3.45 -1.98 9.90
N TYR A 340 -2.76 -0.92 10.22
CA TYR A 340 -3.37 0.39 10.36
C TYR A 340 -3.26 1.13 9.03
N ASN A 341 -4.38 1.30 8.32
CA ASN A 341 -4.44 2.01 7.06
C ASN A 341 -4.43 3.52 7.32
N THR A 342 -3.30 4.18 7.00
CA THR A 342 -3.11 5.62 7.25
C THR A 342 -4.01 6.51 6.41
N GLN A 343 -4.41 6.05 5.22
CA GLN A 343 -5.24 6.79 4.28
C GLN A 343 -6.68 6.94 4.80
N VAL A 344 -7.21 5.85 5.36
CA VAL A 344 -8.57 5.85 5.92
C VAL A 344 -8.57 6.22 7.40
N GLY A 345 -7.45 5.96 8.10
CA GLY A 345 -7.31 6.16 9.53
C GLY A 345 -7.96 5.07 10.36
N GLU A 346 -8.07 3.86 9.79
CA GLU A 346 -8.74 2.71 10.40
C GLU A 346 -7.83 1.48 10.42
N VAL A 347 -8.10 0.59 11.37
CA VAL A 347 -7.44 -0.71 11.41
C VAL A 347 -8.20 -1.66 10.49
N GLU A 348 -7.45 -2.34 9.65
CA GLU A 348 -7.94 -3.41 8.78
C GLU A 348 -7.41 -4.76 9.26
N TYR A 349 -8.19 -5.80 9.03
CA TYR A 349 -7.82 -7.17 9.41
C TYR A 349 -8.13 -8.16 8.31
N ARG A 350 -7.45 -9.29 8.34
CA ARG A 350 -7.83 -10.54 7.66
C ARG A 350 -7.53 -11.74 8.54
N GLU A 351 -8.27 -12.82 8.35
CA GLU A 351 -7.99 -14.08 9.01
C GLU A 351 -6.86 -14.81 8.30
N ARG A 352 -5.83 -15.23 9.05
CA ARG A 352 -4.63 -15.86 8.46
C ARG A 352 -4.90 -17.16 7.71
N ASN A 353 -5.85 -17.93 8.18
CA ASN A 353 -6.18 -19.26 7.63
C ASN A 353 -7.45 -19.24 6.76
N SER A 354 -7.96 -18.06 6.43
CA SER A 354 -9.06 -17.87 5.51
C SER A 354 -8.56 -17.85 4.06
N PHE A 355 -9.43 -18.21 3.12
CA PHE A 355 -9.17 -18.03 1.68
C PHE A 355 -9.40 -16.59 1.21
N HIS A 356 -9.78 -15.69 2.10
CA HIS A 356 -9.89 -14.27 1.82
C HIS A 356 -8.53 -13.59 1.96
N PHE A 357 -8.03 -13.03 0.88
CA PHE A 357 -6.71 -12.39 0.84
C PHE A 357 -6.77 -10.88 1.07
N TYR A 358 -7.94 -10.28 0.96
CA TYR A 358 -8.13 -8.85 1.17
C TYR A 358 -8.35 -8.53 2.65
N PHE A 359 -7.91 -7.34 3.01
CA PHE A 359 -8.14 -6.79 4.33
C PHE A 359 -9.52 -6.11 4.40
N ASN A 360 -10.20 -6.31 5.51
CA ASN A 360 -11.50 -5.69 5.79
C ASN A 360 -11.36 -4.69 6.94
N PRO A 361 -12.11 -3.59 6.94
CA PRO A 361 -12.12 -2.67 8.06
C PRO A 361 -12.72 -3.33 9.31
N ILE A 362 -12.16 -3.01 10.47
CA ILE A 362 -12.69 -3.48 11.75
C ILE A 362 -13.87 -2.60 12.17
N ASN A 363 -14.97 -3.25 12.50
CA ASN A 363 -16.14 -2.61 13.08
C ASN A 363 -16.52 -3.28 14.41
N LYS A 364 -17.51 -2.72 15.12
CA LYS A 364 -17.93 -3.25 16.42
C LYS A 364 -18.40 -4.71 16.38
N ARG A 365 -19.01 -5.13 15.27
CA ARG A 365 -19.45 -6.53 15.10
C ARG A 365 -18.25 -7.48 15.01
N VAL A 366 -17.22 -7.08 14.30
CA VAL A 366 -15.96 -7.85 14.17
C VAL A 366 -15.26 -7.97 15.54
N LEU A 367 -15.16 -6.86 16.30
CA LEU A 367 -14.58 -6.88 17.64
C LEU A 367 -15.28 -7.88 18.55
N ASN A 368 -16.60 -7.87 18.54
CA ASN A 368 -17.41 -8.81 19.32
C ASN A 368 -17.20 -10.26 18.87
N SER A 369 -17.08 -10.52 17.56
CA SER A 369 -16.80 -11.88 17.05
C SER A 369 -15.42 -12.38 17.50
N ILE A 370 -14.40 -11.52 17.42
CA ILE A 370 -13.05 -11.83 17.89
C ILE A 370 -13.06 -12.15 19.40
N ALA A 371 -13.81 -11.39 20.21
CA ALA A 371 -13.95 -11.64 21.64
C ALA A 371 -14.60 -13.00 21.94
N LEU A 372 -15.69 -13.31 21.23
CA LEU A 372 -16.37 -14.62 21.38
C LEU A 372 -15.48 -15.79 20.96
N ASP A 373 -14.71 -15.62 19.89
CA ASP A 373 -13.76 -16.63 19.43
C ASP A 373 -12.63 -16.87 20.45
N ALA A 374 -12.12 -15.81 21.08
CA ALA A 374 -11.14 -15.91 22.15
C ALA A 374 -11.72 -16.63 23.38
N GLN A 375 -12.94 -16.29 23.79
CA GLN A 375 -13.63 -16.94 24.90
C GLN A 375 -13.90 -18.42 24.62
N ALA A 376 -14.23 -18.79 23.38
CA ALA A 376 -14.39 -20.17 22.96
C ALA A 376 -13.08 -20.99 23.08
N GLU A 377 -11.93 -20.33 22.98
CA GLU A 377 -10.60 -20.91 23.24
C GLU A 377 -10.19 -20.87 24.73
N GLY A 378 -11.06 -20.39 25.60
CA GLY A 378 -10.78 -20.28 27.04
C GLY A 378 -9.96 -19.04 27.43
N ILE A 379 -9.79 -18.07 26.55
CA ILE A 379 -9.09 -16.82 26.83
C ILE A 379 -10.15 -15.75 27.19
N PRO A 380 -10.13 -15.19 28.41
CA PRO A 380 -11.18 -14.28 28.88
C PRO A 380 -11.01 -12.85 28.34
N LEU A 381 -10.98 -12.71 27.00
CA LEU A 381 -10.89 -11.42 26.32
C LEU A 381 -12.25 -10.74 26.14
N TRP A 382 -12.24 -9.44 26.32
CA TRP A 382 -13.36 -8.56 26.02
C TRP A 382 -13.02 -7.59 24.87
N ASP A 383 -14.02 -7.00 24.28
CA ASP A 383 -13.89 -6.03 23.21
C ASP A 383 -12.93 -4.87 23.54
N ARG A 384 -12.88 -4.43 24.81
CA ARG A 384 -11.94 -3.42 25.31
C ARG A 384 -10.46 -3.85 25.22
N ASP A 385 -10.19 -5.14 25.49
CA ASP A 385 -8.83 -5.66 25.49
C ASP A 385 -8.32 -5.83 24.06
N ILE A 386 -9.20 -6.29 23.18
CA ILE A 386 -8.97 -6.36 21.75
C ILE A 386 -8.76 -4.95 21.18
N SER A 387 -9.64 -3.99 21.52
CA SER A 387 -9.51 -2.59 21.09
C SER A 387 -8.18 -1.99 21.54
N ARG A 388 -7.74 -2.25 22.78
CA ARG A 388 -6.44 -1.80 23.29
C ARG A 388 -5.28 -2.35 22.46
N TYR A 389 -5.35 -3.60 22.03
CA TYR A 389 -4.33 -4.23 21.19
C TYR A 389 -4.32 -3.61 19.78
N ILE A 390 -5.46 -3.58 19.09
CA ILE A 390 -5.54 -3.14 17.69
C ILE A 390 -5.26 -1.64 17.48
N TYR A 391 -5.54 -0.80 18.49
CA TYR A 391 -5.21 0.63 18.46
C TYR A 391 -3.85 0.96 19.08
N SER A 392 -3.03 -0.05 19.37
CA SER A 392 -1.67 0.14 19.84
C SER A 392 -0.66 0.25 18.69
N ASN A 393 0.54 0.75 18.99
CA ASN A 393 1.66 0.79 18.04
C ASN A 393 2.23 -0.60 17.68
N ARG A 394 1.63 -1.68 18.17
CA ARG A 394 1.98 -3.06 17.79
C ARG A 394 1.44 -3.43 16.41
N ILE A 395 0.42 -2.73 15.94
CA ILE A 395 -0.15 -2.94 14.62
C ILE A 395 0.71 -2.21 13.58
N PRO A 396 1.18 -2.89 12.53
CA PRO A 396 1.99 -2.27 11.49
C PRO A 396 1.19 -1.19 10.76
N VAL A 397 1.87 -0.10 10.49
CA VAL A 397 1.32 1.01 9.70
C VAL A 397 1.38 0.64 8.22
N PHE A 398 0.30 0.88 7.50
CA PHE A 398 0.17 0.60 6.08
C PHE A 398 -0.33 1.84 5.34
N ASN A 399 0.41 2.24 4.34
CA ASN A 399 -0.01 3.28 3.41
C ASN A 399 -0.25 2.65 2.03
N PRO A 400 -1.50 2.55 1.57
CA PRO A 400 -1.82 1.85 0.32
C PRO A 400 -1.22 2.50 -0.92
N LEU A 401 -1.06 3.83 -0.93
CA LEU A 401 -0.47 4.55 -2.06
C LEU A 401 1.04 4.33 -2.14
N GLU A 402 1.73 4.39 -1.01
CA GLU A 402 3.16 4.10 -0.93
C GLU A 402 3.45 2.64 -1.24
N ASP A 403 2.64 1.72 -0.70
CA ASP A 403 2.76 0.29 -0.95
C ASP A 403 2.60 -0.03 -2.44
N PHE A 404 1.60 0.56 -3.10
CA PHE A 404 1.42 0.42 -4.54
C PHE A 404 2.62 0.93 -5.33
N LEU A 405 3.13 2.14 -5.02
CA LEU A 405 4.29 2.71 -5.71
C LEU A 405 5.56 1.92 -5.46
N TYR A 406 5.72 1.35 -4.25
CA TYR A 406 6.88 0.54 -3.89
C TYR A 406 6.96 -0.79 -4.65
N HIS A 407 5.81 -1.40 -4.97
CA HIS A 407 5.74 -2.69 -5.65
C HIS A 407 5.69 -2.60 -7.18
N LEU A 408 5.79 -1.40 -7.75
CA LEU A 408 5.78 -1.22 -9.19
C LEU A 408 6.96 -1.94 -9.86
N PRO A 409 6.73 -2.51 -11.06
CA PRO A 409 7.81 -3.09 -11.87
C PRO A 409 8.71 -1.98 -12.45
N VAL A 410 9.84 -2.37 -12.97
CA VAL A 410 10.67 -1.45 -13.76
C VAL A 410 9.92 -1.01 -15.01
N TRP A 411 9.95 0.28 -15.32
CA TRP A 411 9.32 0.84 -16.52
C TRP A 411 9.92 0.24 -17.81
N ASP A 412 9.07 -0.11 -18.76
CA ASP A 412 9.46 -0.74 -20.02
C ASP A 412 9.84 0.25 -21.14
N GLY A 413 9.88 1.56 -20.83
CA GLY A 413 10.27 2.63 -21.75
C GLY A 413 9.14 3.14 -22.65
N LYS A 414 7.89 2.64 -22.53
CA LYS A 414 6.76 3.13 -23.35
C LYS A 414 6.05 4.28 -22.65
N ASP A 415 5.80 5.35 -23.39
CA ASP A 415 5.04 6.51 -22.90
C ASP A 415 3.53 6.19 -22.86
N ARG A 416 3.06 5.83 -21.68
CA ARG A 416 1.64 5.52 -21.42
C ARG A 416 0.87 6.72 -20.92
N ILE A 417 1.54 7.65 -20.26
CA ILE A 417 0.87 8.85 -19.70
C ILE A 417 0.35 9.71 -20.85
N ARG A 418 1.20 10.01 -21.84
CA ARG A 418 0.75 10.74 -23.02
C ARG A 418 -0.23 9.94 -23.87
N GLY A 419 -0.03 8.63 -23.99
CA GLY A 419 -0.98 7.73 -24.65
C GLY A 419 -2.36 7.73 -24.01
N LEU A 420 -2.43 7.83 -22.67
CA LEU A 420 -3.69 7.96 -21.94
C LEU A 420 -4.35 9.32 -22.17
N ALA A 421 -3.60 10.40 -22.16
CA ALA A 421 -4.11 11.72 -22.49
C ALA A 421 -4.71 11.79 -23.91
N GLN A 422 -4.09 11.12 -24.88
CA GLN A 422 -4.53 11.06 -26.28
C GLN A 422 -5.85 10.29 -26.47
N THR A 423 -6.31 9.51 -25.50
CA THR A 423 -7.65 8.89 -25.55
C THR A 423 -8.78 9.90 -25.45
N VAL A 424 -8.49 11.11 -24.99
CA VAL A 424 -9.45 12.21 -24.87
C VAL A 424 -9.41 13.06 -26.14
N PRO A 425 -10.42 12.98 -27.01
CA PRO A 425 -10.45 13.78 -28.25
C PRO A 425 -10.69 15.25 -27.92
N CYS A 426 -9.73 16.10 -28.22
CA CYS A 426 -9.83 17.56 -28.06
C CYS A 426 -8.92 18.29 -29.05
N GLU A 427 -9.21 19.58 -29.31
CA GLU A 427 -8.42 20.40 -30.21
C GLU A 427 -7.26 21.14 -29.53
N ASN A 428 -7.17 21.10 -28.19
CA ASN A 428 -6.12 21.77 -27.44
C ASN A 428 -4.78 21.05 -27.63
N LYS A 429 -3.89 21.69 -28.41
CA LYS A 429 -2.55 21.17 -28.75
C LYS A 429 -1.64 20.95 -27.53
N HIS A 430 -1.92 21.61 -26.43
CA HIS A 430 -1.11 21.54 -25.19
C HIS A 430 -1.66 20.51 -24.20
N TRP A 431 -2.83 19.91 -24.48
CA TRP A 431 -3.49 19.00 -23.56
C TRP A 431 -2.58 17.86 -23.08
N VAL A 432 -1.94 17.19 -24.01
CA VAL A 432 -1.15 15.98 -23.73
C VAL A 432 0.01 16.28 -22.77
N ASP A 433 0.74 17.38 -22.99
CA ASP A 433 1.87 17.75 -22.15
C ASP A 433 1.42 18.32 -20.79
N LEU A 434 0.34 19.11 -20.76
CA LEU A 434 -0.23 19.61 -19.51
C LEU A 434 -0.80 18.48 -18.66
N PHE A 435 -1.46 17.49 -19.26
CA PHE A 435 -1.93 16.30 -18.57
C PHE A 435 -0.77 15.46 -18.02
N HIS A 436 0.27 15.26 -18.79
CA HIS A 436 1.47 14.56 -18.37
C HIS A 436 2.06 15.23 -17.12
N ARG A 437 2.22 16.54 -17.13
CA ARG A 437 2.72 17.32 -15.99
C ARG A 437 1.84 17.19 -14.75
N TRP A 438 0.53 17.30 -14.94
CA TRP A 438 -0.45 17.12 -13.87
C TRP A 438 -0.42 15.69 -13.29
N PHE A 439 -0.27 14.68 -14.13
CA PHE A 439 -0.20 13.28 -13.70
C PHE A 439 1.05 13.00 -12.87
N LEU A 440 2.21 13.50 -13.29
CA LEU A 440 3.45 13.41 -12.51
C LEU A 440 3.30 14.09 -11.14
N ASN A 441 2.66 15.24 -11.09
CA ASN A 441 2.40 15.95 -9.84
C ASN A 441 1.47 15.14 -8.92
N MET A 442 0.45 14.48 -9.46
CA MET A 442 -0.43 13.58 -8.71
C MET A 442 0.39 12.44 -8.08
N VAL A 443 1.24 11.78 -8.84
CA VAL A 443 2.08 10.68 -8.34
C VAL A 443 3.10 11.18 -7.30
N MET A 444 3.65 12.37 -7.47
CA MET A 444 4.54 12.99 -6.49
C MET A 444 3.86 13.20 -5.14
N HIS A 445 2.58 13.60 -5.13
CA HIS A 445 1.79 13.68 -3.90
C HIS A 445 1.60 12.30 -3.22
N TRP A 446 1.41 11.25 -4.01
CA TRP A 446 1.32 9.89 -3.45
C TRP A 446 2.66 9.41 -2.88
N ARG A 447 3.75 9.75 -3.54
CA ARG A 447 5.12 9.46 -3.05
C ARG A 447 5.47 10.21 -1.77
N GLY A 448 5.00 11.47 -1.62
CA GLY A 448 5.12 12.30 -0.40
C GLY A 448 6.50 12.79 -0.04
N THR A 449 7.44 12.75 -0.96
CA THR A 449 8.81 13.23 -0.74
C THR A 449 8.93 14.74 -0.82
N ASP A 450 7.96 15.42 -1.43
CA ASP A 450 7.94 16.88 -1.56
C ASP A 450 6.73 17.50 -0.85
N LYS A 451 7.01 18.47 0.03
CA LYS A 451 6.02 19.30 0.73
C LYS A 451 5.97 20.73 0.19
N LYS A 452 6.77 21.05 -0.82
CA LYS A 452 6.93 22.43 -1.31
C LYS A 452 5.88 22.81 -2.32
N TYR A 453 5.58 21.93 -3.27
CA TYR A 453 4.66 22.19 -4.36
C TYR A 453 3.37 21.39 -4.20
N ALA A 454 2.25 22.10 -4.24
CA ALA A 454 0.94 21.45 -4.34
C ALA A 454 0.62 21.16 -5.80
N ASN A 455 -0.19 20.11 -6.08
CA ASN A 455 -0.85 19.98 -7.36
C ASN A 455 -1.99 21.01 -7.43
N ASN A 456 -1.61 22.24 -7.78
CA ASN A 456 -2.46 23.42 -7.76
C ASN A 456 -3.29 23.60 -9.05
N VAL A 457 -3.16 22.68 -9.98
CA VAL A 457 -3.86 22.65 -11.27
C VAL A 457 -4.79 21.43 -11.31
N SER A 458 -5.96 21.62 -11.91
CA SER A 458 -6.97 20.59 -12.13
C SER A 458 -7.37 20.53 -13.60
N PRO A 459 -7.28 19.38 -14.27
CA PRO A 459 -7.93 19.19 -15.56
C PRO A 459 -9.45 19.37 -15.42
N LEU A 460 -10.07 20.02 -16.41
CA LEU A 460 -11.51 20.24 -16.49
C LEU A 460 -12.01 19.82 -17.87
N LEU A 461 -12.67 18.67 -17.92
CA LEU A 461 -13.19 18.07 -19.14
C LEU A 461 -14.60 18.61 -19.41
N VAL A 462 -14.74 19.39 -20.45
CA VAL A 462 -16.03 20.01 -20.84
C VAL A 462 -16.55 19.33 -22.10
N GLY A 463 -17.83 18.95 -22.12
CA GLY A 463 -18.42 18.33 -23.31
C GLY A 463 -19.79 17.71 -23.04
N PRO A 464 -20.48 17.22 -24.07
CA PRO A 464 -21.83 16.71 -23.94
C PRO A 464 -21.95 15.53 -22.98
N GLN A 465 -23.13 15.30 -22.48
CA GLN A 465 -23.43 14.13 -21.65
C GLN A 465 -23.22 12.84 -22.47
N GLY A 466 -22.69 11.79 -21.82
CA GLY A 466 -22.46 10.49 -22.45
C GLY A 466 -21.09 10.33 -23.13
N CYS A 467 -20.26 11.37 -23.26
CA CYS A 467 -18.91 11.25 -23.85
C CYS A 467 -17.86 10.59 -22.91
N ARG A 468 -18.28 9.96 -21.81
CA ARG A 468 -17.49 9.15 -20.86
C ARG A 468 -16.45 9.92 -20.03
N LYS A 469 -16.67 11.21 -19.75
CA LYS A 469 -15.75 12.04 -18.93
C LYS A 469 -15.51 11.46 -17.55
N SER A 470 -16.58 11.21 -16.77
CA SER A 470 -16.48 10.68 -15.38
C SER A 470 -15.91 9.25 -15.36
N THR A 471 -16.18 8.45 -16.42
CA THR A 471 -15.56 7.13 -16.59
C THR A 471 -14.05 7.25 -16.78
N PHE A 472 -13.58 8.18 -17.60
CA PHE A 472 -12.16 8.49 -17.79
C PHE A 472 -11.52 8.92 -16.47
N CYS A 473 -12.12 9.87 -15.74
CA CYS A 473 -11.60 10.32 -14.45
C CYS A 473 -11.42 9.15 -13.46
N ARG A 474 -12.41 8.26 -13.38
CA ARG A 474 -12.35 7.08 -12.53
C ARG A 474 -11.30 6.07 -13.00
N SER A 475 -11.07 5.95 -14.31
CA SER A 475 -10.09 5.01 -14.87
C SER A 475 -8.63 5.40 -14.62
N LEU A 476 -8.36 6.61 -14.15
CA LEU A 476 -7.01 7.01 -13.78
C LEU A 476 -6.49 6.25 -12.56
N ILE A 477 -7.39 5.80 -11.68
CA ILE A 477 -7.03 5.08 -10.45
C ILE A 477 -7.12 3.56 -10.66
N PRO A 478 -6.08 2.79 -10.28
CA PRO A 478 -6.11 1.34 -10.36
C PRO A 478 -7.32 0.73 -9.65
N PRO A 479 -7.91 -0.36 -10.15
CA PRO A 479 -9.07 -1.01 -9.53
C PRO A 479 -8.90 -1.31 -8.04
N ALA A 480 -7.74 -1.78 -7.62
CA ALA A 480 -7.42 -2.07 -6.22
C ALA A 480 -7.43 -0.84 -5.31
N MET A 481 -7.27 0.36 -5.89
CA MET A 481 -7.20 1.63 -5.15
C MET A 481 -8.46 2.49 -5.32
N ARG A 482 -9.53 1.94 -5.89
CA ARG A 482 -10.80 2.64 -6.11
C ARG A 482 -11.45 3.21 -4.85
N ALA A 483 -11.15 2.64 -3.69
CA ALA A 483 -11.59 3.17 -2.39
C ALA A 483 -11.00 4.56 -2.06
N TYR A 484 -9.93 4.95 -2.74
CA TYR A 484 -9.27 6.25 -2.57
C TYR A 484 -9.61 7.24 -3.69
N TYR A 485 -10.63 6.96 -4.48
CA TYR A 485 -11.26 7.85 -5.44
C TYR A 485 -12.61 8.30 -4.94
N THR A 486 -12.96 9.57 -5.16
CA THR A 486 -14.32 10.06 -4.96
C THR A 486 -14.73 11.01 -6.06
N ASP A 487 -16.01 11.00 -6.41
CA ASP A 487 -16.67 11.97 -7.28
C ASP A 487 -17.72 12.81 -6.53
N SER A 488 -17.73 12.70 -5.20
CA SER A 488 -18.65 13.43 -4.33
C SER A 488 -17.85 14.23 -3.30
N ILE A 489 -17.79 15.55 -3.47
CA ILE A 489 -17.18 16.48 -2.52
C ILE A 489 -18.14 17.65 -2.24
N ASP A 490 -18.38 17.93 -0.96
CA ASP A 490 -19.18 19.06 -0.53
C ASP A 490 -18.30 20.22 -0.04
N PHE A 491 -18.16 21.26 -0.85
CA PHE A 491 -17.40 22.46 -0.52
C PHE A 491 -18.09 23.38 0.49
N SER A 492 -19.33 23.13 0.86
CA SER A 492 -20.01 23.87 1.93
C SER A 492 -19.43 23.52 3.31
N ARG A 493 -18.96 22.28 3.47
CA ARG A 493 -18.32 21.76 4.67
C ARG A 493 -16.81 21.81 4.57
N LYS A 494 -16.24 22.97 4.84
CA LYS A 494 -14.79 23.22 4.65
C LYS A 494 -13.89 22.20 5.36
N THR A 495 -14.24 21.82 6.58
CA THR A 495 -13.46 20.83 7.36
C THR A 495 -13.45 19.47 6.69
N ASP A 496 -14.60 18.99 6.19
CA ASP A 496 -14.68 17.71 5.52
C ASP A 496 -13.93 17.73 4.17
N ALA A 497 -14.05 18.83 3.42
CA ALA A 497 -13.33 19.01 2.17
C ALA A 497 -11.79 19.03 2.37
N GLU A 498 -11.30 19.57 3.49
CA GLU A 498 -9.87 19.52 3.83
C GLU A 498 -9.43 18.11 4.25
N LEU A 499 -10.25 17.36 4.99
CA LEU A 499 -9.98 15.95 5.31
C LEU A 499 -9.87 15.09 4.06
N TYR A 500 -10.66 15.39 3.02
CA TYR A 500 -10.62 14.67 1.75
C TYR A 500 -9.26 14.78 1.06
N LEU A 501 -8.51 15.87 1.27
CA LEU A 501 -7.15 16.00 0.74
C LEU A 501 -6.17 14.97 1.29
N ASN A 502 -6.38 14.53 2.52
CA ASN A 502 -5.56 13.47 3.12
C ASN A 502 -6.11 12.08 2.82
N ARG A 503 -7.44 11.92 2.70
CA ARG A 503 -8.10 10.61 2.57
C ARG A 503 -8.06 10.04 1.16
N PHE A 504 -8.27 10.88 0.13
CA PHE A 504 -8.38 10.43 -1.26
C PHE A 504 -7.11 10.66 -2.05
N ALA A 505 -6.88 9.81 -3.04
CA ALA A 505 -5.79 9.92 -4.00
C ALA A 505 -6.15 10.84 -5.17
N LEU A 506 -7.41 10.77 -5.61
CA LEU A 506 -7.98 11.58 -6.67
C LEU A 506 -9.42 11.96 -6.35
N ILE A 507 -9.73 13.23 -6.48
CA ILE A 507 -11.07 13.77 -6.30
C ILE A 507 -11.56 14.27 -7.67
N ASN A 508 -12.63 13.68 -8.19
CA ASN A 508 -13.33 14.19 -9.35
C ASN A 508 -14.43 15.15 -8.90
N ILE A 509 -14.39 16.37 -9.39
CA ILE A 509 -15.46 17.33 -9.22
C ILE A 509 -16.43 17.11 -10.38
N ASP A 510 -17.36 16.21 -10.20
CA ASP A 510 -18.39 15.98 -11.22
C ASP A 510 -19.38 17.12 -11.22
N GLU A 511 -19.89 17.48 -12.39
CA GLU A 511 -20.79 18.63 -12.58
C GLU A 511 -20.23 19.97 -12.03
N PHE A 512 -19.02 20.33 -12.45
CA PHE A 512 -18.34 21.56 -12.02
C PHE A 512 -19.20 22.83 -12.24
N ASP A 513 -20.11 22.81 -13.17
CA ASP A 513 -21.09 23.87 -13.43
C ASP A 513 -22.07 24.14 -12.29
N GLN A 514 -22.25 23.19 -11.38
CA GLN A 514 -23.08 23.36 -10.18
C GLN A 514 -22.36 24.08 -9.03
N ILE A 515 -21.05 24.28 -9.15
CA ILE A 515 -20.24 24.94 -8.10
C ILE A 515 -20.43 26.45 -8.17
N SER A 516 -20.90 27.04 -7.07
CA SER A 516 -21.05 28.50 -6.95
C SER A 516 -19.72 29.24 -7.00
N ALA A 517 -19.73 30.52 -7.37
CA ALA A 517 -18.53 31.37 -7.39
C ALA A 517 -17.76 31.39 -6.05
N THR A 518 -18.48 31.34 -4.93
CA THR A 518 -17.88 31.27 -3.58
C THR A 518 -17.16 29.95 -3.36
N GLN A 519 -17.75 28.83 -3.78
CA GLN A 519 -17.14 27.50 -3.69
C GLN A 519 -15.94 27.37 -4.64
N GLN A 520 -15.99 27.95 -5.85
CA GLN A 520 -14.81 28.05 -6.75
C GLN A 520 -13.67 28.82 -6.09
N GLY A 521 -13.98 29.91 -5.37
CA GLY A 521 -13.00 30.66 -4.58
C GLY A 521 -12.32 29.79 -3.50
N TYR A 522 -13.12 28.99 -2.80
CA TYR A 522 -12.60 28.05 -1.81
C TYR A 522 -11.80 26.90 -2.45
N LEU A 523 -12.26 26.33 -3.54
CA LEU A 523 -11.53 25.32 -4.31
C LEU A 523 -10.13 25.82 -4.70
N LYS A 524 -10.01 27.06 -5.18
CA LYS A 524 -8.70 27.67 -5.50
C LYS A 524 -7.78 27.75 -4.28
N HIS A 525 -8.34 27.96 -3.10
CA HIS A 525 -7.58 27.97 -1.86
C HIS A 525 -7.05 26.56 -1.51
N ILE A 526 -7.90 25.54 -1.58
CA ILE A 526 -7.48 24.17 -1.23
C ILE A 526 -6.55 23.53 -2.28
N LEU A 527 -6.68 23.92 -3.55
CA LEU A 527 -5.75 23.49 -4.60
C LEU A 527 -4.29 23.88 -4.30
N GLN A 528 -4.07 25.01 -3.62
CA GLN A 528 -2.73 25.52 -3.31
C GLN A 528 -2.10 24.94 -2.04
N LYS A 529 -2.86 24.18 -1.23
CA LYS A 529 -2.33 23.62 0.02
C LYS A 529 -1.44 22.41 -0.28
N PRO A 530 -0.14 22.45 0.02
CA PRO A 530 0.72 21.27 -0.11
C PRO A 530 0.55 20.29 1.06
N ILE A 531 0.12 20.80 2.22
CA ILE A 531 -0.15 20.07 3.45
C ILE A 531 -1.47 20.52 4.05
N VAL A 532 -2.06 19.69 4.90
CA VAL A 532 -3.32 19.97 5.58
C VAL A 532 -3.07 20.10 7.08
N ASN A 533 -3.29 21.28 7.63
CA ASN A 533 -3.20 21.53 9.08
C ASN A 533 -4.60 21.61 9.67
N MET A 534 -5.03 20.54 10.32
CA MET A 534 -6.36 20.52 10.92
C MET A 534 -6.49 19.59 12.11
N ARG A 535 -7.54 19.81 12.86
CA ARG A 535 -7.95 18.97 13.98
C ARG A 535 -8.90 17.88 13.46
N LYS A 536 -8.53 16.61 13.63
CA LYS A 536 -9.45 15.50 13.33
C LYS A 536 -10.68 15.57 14.24
N PRO A 537 -11.85 15.12 13.78
CA PRO A 537 -13.02 14.97 14.67
C PRO A 537 -12.63 14.21 15.94
N TYR A 538 -13.05 14.71 17.07
CA TYR A 538 -12.72 14.18 18.42
C TYR A 538 -11.23 14.22 18.81
N GLY A 539 -10.35 14.78 18.00
CA GLY A 539 -8.93 14.98 18.33
C GLY A 539 -8.71 16.23 19.21
N ASN A 540 -7.67 16.25 20.04
CA ASN A 540 -7.36 17.37 20.92
C ASN A 540 -6.31 18.33 20.34
N ALA A 541 -5.56 17.93 19.31
CA ALA A 541 -4.49 18.70 18.70
C ALA A 541 -4.71 18.96 17.22
N VAL A 542 -4.20 20.10 16.72
CA VAL A 542 -4.05 20.34 15.30
C VAL A 542 -2.88 19.50 14.82
N LEU A 543 -3.11 18.68 13.81
CA LEU A 543 -2.12 17.80 13.21
C LEU A 543 -1.78 18.31 11.81
N GLU A 544 -0.50 18.29 11.48
CA GLU A 544 -0.05 18.39 10.10
C GLU A 544 -0.28 17.03 9.42
N MET A 545 -1.17 17.03 8.44
CA MET A 545 -1.47 15.83 7.66
C MET A 545 -0.98 16.02 6.23
N ARG A 546 -0.49 14.94 5.66
CA ARG A 546 -0.07 14.90 4.27
C ARG A 546 -1.26 15.04 3.34
N ARG A 547 -1.09 15.78 2.25
CA ARG A 547 -2.03 15.81 1.15
C ARG A 547 -1.66 14.72 0.15
N TYR A 548 -2.64 13.88 -0.21
CA TYR A 548 -2.53 12.90 -1.30
C TYR A 548 -3.36 13.31 -2.51
N ALA A 549 -4.50 13.97 -2.28
CA ALA A 549 -5.46 14.25 -3.32
C ALA A 549 -4.96 15.24 -4.37
N SER A 550 -5.10 14.84 -5.61
CA SER A 550 -5.17 15.72 -6.77
C SER A 550 -6.63 15.86 -7.22
N PHE A 551 -6.92 16.89 -7.99
CA PHE A 551 -8.26 17.16 -8.50
C PHE A 551 -8.32 17.00 -10.00
N ILE A 552 -9.46 16.51 -10.46
CA ILE A 552 -9.92 16.54 -11.84
C ILE A 552 -11.38 16.95 -11.83
N ALA A 553 -11.91 17.50 -12.91
CA ALA A 553 -13.28 17.95 -12.94
C ALA A 553 -13.96 17.66 -14.29
N THR A 554 -15.30 17.56 -14.27
CA THR A 554 -16.11 17.38 -15.47
C THR A 554 -17.23 18.41 -15.52
N SER A 555 -17.65 18.81 -16.71
CA SER A 555 -18.83 19.66 -16.92
C SER A 555 -19.49 19.39 -18.25
N ASN A 556 -20.78 19.74 -18.31
CA ASN A 556 -21.57 19.71 -19.55
C ASN A 556 -21.71 21.09 -20.20
N GLN A 557 -21.32 22.17 -19.51
CA GLN A 557 -21.41 23.54 -19.95
C GLN A 557 -20.04 24.16 -20.15
N LYS A 558 -19.93 25.16 -21.03
CA LYS A 558 -18.66 25.85 -21.30
C LYS A 558 -18.44 27.08 -20.39
N ASP A 559 -19.48 27.81 -20.06
CA ASP A 559 -19.39 29.06 -19.29
C ASP A 559 -19.23 28.78 -17.79
N LEU A 560 -18.02 28.41 -17.38
CA LEU A 560 -17.76 27.81 -16.07
C LEU A 560 -16.96 28.68 -15.12
N LEU A 561 -15.92 29.35 -15.64
CA LEU A 561 -14.94 30.04 -14.81
C LEU A 561 -15.42 31.44 -14.46
N THR A 562 -15.74 31.65 -13.19
CA THR A 562 -16.26 32.93 -12.68
C THR A 562 -15.19 33.97 -12.38
N ASP A 563 -13.91 33.57 -12.27
CA ASP A 563 -12.80 34.46 -11.94
C ASP A 563 -11.68 34.37 -12.98
N PRO A 564 -11.53 35.39 -13.82
CA PRO A 564 -10.51 35.45 -14.87
C PRO A 564 -9.07 35.36 -14.33
N THR A 565 -8.83 35.81 -13.10
CA THR A 565 -7.50 35.79 -12.50
C THR A 565 -7.11 34.41 -11.96
N GLY A 566 -8.08 33.53 -11.81
CA GLY A 566 -7.90 32.17 -11.28
C GLY A 566 -7.89 31.08 -12.34
N SER A 567 -8.08 31.41 -13.60
CA SER A 567 -8.19 30.43 -14.69
C SER A 567 -6.93 29.58 -14.88
N ARG A 568 -5.76 30.08 -14.54
CA ARG A 568 -4.47 29.36 -14.58
C ARG A 568 -4.42 28.07 -13.75
N ARG A 569 -5.43 27.80 -12.89
CA ARG A 569 -5.51 26.59 -12.07
C ARG A 569 -6.29 25.47 -12.74
N PHE A 570 -6.78 25.70 -13.95
CA PHE A 570 -7.54 24.70 -14.68
C PHE A 570 -6.92 24.45 -16.05
N ILE A 571 -6.89 23.19 -16.45
CA ILE A 571 -6.61 22.77 -17.81
C ILE A 571 -7.96 22.48 -18.45
N CYS A 572 -8.63 23.53 -18.97
CA CYS A 572 -9.93 23.37 -19.59
C CYS A 572 -9.75 22.83 -21.01
N ILE A 573 -10.46 21.77 -21.33
CA ILE A 573 -10.52 21.20 -22.67
C ILE A 573 -11.96 20.88 -23.05
N GLU A 574 -12.28 21.14 -24.31
CA GLU A 574 -13.52 20.67 -24.92
C GLU A 574 -13.31 19.26 -25.47
N VAL A 575 -14.09 18.33 -24.98
CA VAL A 575 -14.12 16.94 -25.45
C VAL A 575 -15.00 16.89 -26.68
N THR A 576 -14.39 16.75 -27.84
CA THR A 576 -15.08 16.84 -29.16
C THR A 576 -15.73 15.53 -29.60
N GLY A 577 -15.49 14.41 -28.86
CA GLY A 577 -16.01 13.09 -29.17
C GLY A 577 -16.15 12.19 -27.96
N THR A 578 -16.40 10.90 -28.17
CA THR A 578 -16.44 9.93 -27.09
C THR A 578 -15.03 9.52 -26.69
N ILE A 579 -14.72 9.60 -25.39
CA ILE A 579 -13.42 9.19 -24.85
C ILE A 579 -13.29 7.67 -24.96
N ASP A 580 -12.17 7.18 -25.48
CA ASP A 580 -11.90 5.74 -25.55
C ASP A 580 -11.49 5.18 -24.18
N THR A 581 -12.47 4.73 -23.44
CA THR A 581 -12.29 4.10 -22.13
C THR A 581 -12.27 2.56 -22.20
N ASN A 582 -12.33 1.98 -23.40
CA ASN A 582 -12.31 0.52 -23.56
C ASN A 582 -10.90 -0.04 -23.65
N LYS A 583 -9.92 0.80 -23.92
CA LYS A 583 -8.51 0.41 -23.95
C LYS A 583 -8.06 -0.01 -22.56
N ALA A 584 -7.55 -1.22 -22.43
CA ALA A 584 -7.01 -1.70 -21.17
C ALA A 584 -5.81 -0.85 -20.75
N ILE A 585 -5.84 -0.36 -19.51
CA ILE A 585 -4.75 0.42 -18.91
C ILE A 585 -3.85 -0.53 -18.15
N ASP A 586 -2.57 -0.57 -18.52
CA ASP A 586 -1.52 -1.23 -17.76
C ASP A 586 -1.07 -0.29 -16.63
N TYR A 587 -1.79 -0.36 -15.50
CA TYR A 587 -1.56 0.54 -14.37
C TYR A 587 -0.15 0.42 -13.79
N GLU A 588 0.38 -0.80 -13.69
CA GLU A 588 1.72 -0.99 -13.14
C GLU A 588 2.75 -0.24 -13.98
N GLN A 589 2.69 -0.36 -15.30
CA GLN A 589 3.63 0.32 -16.19
C GLN A 589 3.34 1.82 -16.35
N LEU A 590 2.08 2.24 -16.25
CA LEU A 590 1.69 3.65 -16.27
C LEU A 590 2.32 4.41 -15.08
N TYR A 591 2.20 3.84 -13.88
CA TYR A 591 2.75 4.45 -12.67
C TYR A 591 4.26 4.22 -12.54
N ALA A 592 4.80 3.10 -13.06
CA ALA A 592 6.23 2.88 -13.17
C ALA A 592 6.92 3.92 -14.07
N GLN A 593 6.26 4.35 -15.16
CA GLN A 593 6.72 5.48 -15.98
C GLN A 593 6.80 6.75 -15.13
N ALA A 594 5.73 7.10 -14.42
CA ALA A 594 5.71 8.31 -13.61
C ALA A 594 6.81 8.31 -12.54
N MET A 595 7.00 7.18 -11.85
CA MET A 595 8.06 7.04 -10.85
C MET A 595 9.44 7.15 -11.46
N TYR A 596 9.67 6.52 -12.62
CA TYR A 596 10.93 6.60 -13.34
C TYR A 596 11.26 8.05 -13.74
N GLU A 597 10.31 8.75 -14.33
CA GLU A 597 10.49 10.14 -14.79
C GLU A 597 10.77 11.08 -13.60
N LEU A 598 10.05 10.92 -12.48
CA LEU A 598 10.28 11.68 -11.25
C LEU A 598 11.66 11.39 -10.63
N ASP A 599 12.12 10.14 -10.65
CA ASP A 599 13.44 9.75 -10.15
C ASP A 599 14.58 10.30 -11.02
N HIS A 600 14.31 10.56 -12.30
CA HIS A 600 15.28 11.15 -13.23
C HIS A 600 15.18 12.68 -13.34
N GLY A 601 14.40 13.29 -12.43
CA GLY A 601 14.33 14.73 -12.29
C GLY A 601 13.40 15.43 -13.31
N GLU A 602 12.46 14.66 -13.93
CA GLU A 602 11.44 15.28 -14.75
C GLU A 602 10.58 16.23 -13.91
N ARG A 603 10.33 17.43 -14.46
CA ARG A 603 9.59 18.47 -13.76
C ARG A 603 8.11 18.10 -13.63
N TYR A 604 7.55 18.20 -12.42
CA TYR A 604 6.16 17.88 -12.13
C TYR A 604 5.29 19.10 -11.77
N TRP A 605 5.90 20.28 -11.56
CA TRP A 605 5.18 21.52 -11.28
C TRP A 605 5.03 22.37 -12.54
N PHE A 606 4.00 23.21 -12.61
CA PHE A 606 3.75 24.12 -13.71
C PHE A 606 4.58 25.39 -13.57
N ASP A 607 5.18 25.83 -14.67
CA ASP A 607 5.90 27.10 -14.73
C ASP A 607 5.02 28.25 -15.25
N GLN A 608 5.58 29.45 -15.24
CA GLN A 608 4.87 30.67 -15.66
C GLN A 608 4.42 30.62 -17.13
N SER A 609 5.18 29.97 -18.01
CA SER A 609 4.84 29.83 -19.42
C SER A 609 3.63 28.92 -19.62
N GLU A 610 3.59 27.79 -18.90
CA GLU A 610 2.45 26.87 -18.92
C GLU A 610 1.20 27.51 -18.28
N GLU A 611 1.36 28.29 -17.20
CA GLU A 611 0.25 29.06 -16.61
C GLU A 611 -0.32 30.09 -17.60
N GLN A 612 0.53 30.73 -18.42
CA GLN A 612 0.06 31.63 -19.47
C GLN A 612 -0.67 30.90 -20.59
N ILE A 613 -0.18 29.73 -21.00
CA ILE A 613 -0.84 28.90 -22.01
C ILE A 613 -2.23 28.51 -21.51
N MET A 614 -2.33 27.99 -20.26
CA MET A 614 -3.63 27.63 -19.65
C MET A 614 -4.56 28.87 -19.61
N THR A 615 -4.09 29.99 -19.15
CA THR A 615 -4.90 31.23 -19.07
C THR A 615 -5.43 31.64 -20.42
N ARG A 616 -4.65 31.53 -21.51
CA ARG A 616 -5.11 31.84 -22.86
C ARG A 616 -6.15 30.84 -23.37
N SER A 617 -5.87 29.54 -23.21
CA SER A 617 -6.79 28.48 -23.64
C SER A 617 -8.13 28.52 -22.86
N ASN A 618 -8.10 28.95 -21.58
CA ASN A 618 -9.28 28.99 -20.75
C ASN A 618 -10.24 30.14 -21.01
N ARG A 619 -9.86 31.11 -21.86
CA ARG A 619 -10.73 32.30 -22.18
C ARG A 619 -12.10 31.88 -22.72
N GLU A 620 -12.16 30.78 -23.46
CA GLU A 620 -13.42 30.28 -24.04
C GLU A 620 -14.36 29.64 -23.00
N PHE A 621 -13.83 29.33 -21.81
CA PHE A 621 -14.58 28.71 -20.71
C PHE A 621 -14.92 29.70 -19.60
N GLU A 622 -14.59 30.98 -19.78
CA GLU A 622 -14.88 32.01 -18.79
C GLU A 622 -16.31 32.52 -18.95
N GLN A 623 -16.98 32.60 -17.81
CA GLN A 623 -18.36 33.16 -17.79
C GLN A 623 -18.34 34.62 -18.18
N VAL A 624 -19.14 34.94 -19.19
CA VAL A 624 -19.31 36.35 -19.64
C VAL A 624 -20.15 37.06 -18.57
N SER A 625 -19.58 38.07 -17.93
CA SER A 625 -20.29 38.83 -16.90
C SER A 625 -21.42 39.67 -17.51
N LEU A 626 -22.44 39.98 -16.69
CA LEU A 626 -23.52 40.85 -17.14
C LEU A 626 -23.00 42.23 -17.58
N GLU A 627 -22.00 42.73 -16.86
CA GLU A 627 -21.34 44.02 -17.21
C GLU A 627 -20.64 43.94 -18.56
N GLU A 628 -20.04 42.81 -18.90
CA GLU A 628 -19.40 42.57 -20.20
C GLU A 628 -20.41 42.49 -21.33
N GLN A 629 -21.52 41.76 -21.12
CA GLN A 629 -22.62 41.71 -22.10
C GLN A 629 -23.23 43.09 -22.36
N LEU A 630 -23.45 43.86 -21.29
CA LEU A 630 -23.99 45.20 -21.40
C LEU A 630 -22.99 46.16 -22.04
N PHE A 631 -21.70 45.99 -21.77
CA PHE A 631 -20.68 46.78 -22.44
C PHE A 631 -20.76 46.60 -23.94
N TYR A 632 -20.71 45.37 -24.46
CA TYR A 632 -20.78 45.15 -25.91
C TYR A 632 -22.12 45.48 -26.55
N ARG A 633 -23.18 45.58 -25.74
CA ARG A 633 -24.48 46.06 -26.23
C ARG A 633 -24.50 47.57 -26.45
N TYR A 634 -23.86 48.32 -25.56
CA TYR A 634 -23.90 49.78 -25.59
C TYR A 634 -22.60 50.43 -26.08
N PHE A 635 -21.48 49.74 -26.02
CA PHE A 635 -20.17 50.22 -26.38
C PHE A 635 -19.38 49.16 -27.16
N ARG A 636 -18.41 49.61 -27.92
CA ARG A 636 -17.37 48.77 -28.49
C ARG A 636 -16.00 49.44 -28.40
N PRO A 637 -14.90 48.69 -28.45
CA PRO A 637 -13.57 49.30 -28.59
C PRO A 637 -13.47 50.18 -29.83
N ALA A 638 -12.87 51.34 -29.70
CA ALA A 638 -12.56 52.18 -30.83
C ALA A 638 -11.43 51.57 -31.66
N LYS A 639 -11.52 51.59 -32.97
CA LYS A 639 -10.45 51.16 -33.88
C LYS A 639 -9.35 52.24 -33.95
N GLU A 640 -8.13 51.84 -34.39
CA GLU A 640 -7.06 52.81 -34.63
C GLU A 640 -7.55 53.92 -35.60
N LYS A 641 -7.40 55.19 -35.16
CA LYS A 641 -7.83 56.41 -35.89
C LYS A 641 -9.35 56.60 -35.96
N GLU A 642 -10.16 55.90 -35.20
CA GLU A 642 -11.59 56.16 -35.13
C GLU A 642 -11.89 57.22 -34.07
N ASP A 643 -12.86 58.06 -34.33
CA ASP A 643 -13.27 59.14 -33.43
C ASP A 643 -14.12 58.50 -32.31
N GLY A 644 -13.53 58.25 -31.14
CA GLY A 644 -14.14 57.60 -29.98
C GLY A 644 -13.95 58.46 -28.73
N GLU A 645 -14.70 58.10 -27.68
CA GLU A 645 -14.63 58.77 -26.40
C GLU A 645 -13.65 58.08 -25.46
N TRP A 646 -12.92 58.85 -24.66
CA TRP A 646 -12.07 58.35 -23.61
C TRP A 646 -12.81 58.36 -22.27
N LEU A 647 -13.38 57.25 -21.88
CA LEU A 647 -14.21 57.12 -20.68
C LEU A 647 -13.56 56.25 -19.61
N SER A 648 -13.76 56.61 -18.37
CA SER A 648 -13.39 55.76 -17.24
C SER A 648 -14.38 54.61 -17.06
N PRO A 649 -14.02 53.50 -16.40
CA PRO A 649 -14.95 52.41 -16.07
C PRO A 649 -16.20 52.88 -15.33
N ALA A 650 -16.08 53.90 -14.50
CA ALA A 650 -17.21 54.49 -13.77
C ALA A 650 -18.18 55.20 -14.70
N GLU A 651 -17.68 56.01 -15.61
CA GLU A 651 -18.47 56.73 -16.61
C GLU A 651 -19.19 55.78 -17.56
N ILE A 652 -18.50 54.72 -18.04
CA ILE A 652 -19.11 53.69 -18.89
C ILE A 652 -20.24 52.99 -18.17
N LEU A 653 -20.02 52.56 -16.88
CA LEU A 653 -21.05 51.93 -16.09
C LEU A 653 -22.23 52.83 -15.77
N GLU A 654 -21.99 54.12 -15.54
CA GLU A 654 -23.05 55.09 -15.32
C GLU A 654 -23.93 55.27 -16.55
N ASP A 655 -23.31 55.32 -17.74
CA ASP A 655 -24.03 55.37 -19.01
C ASP A 655 -24.85 54.11 -19.30
N ILE A 656 -24.25 52.94 -19.04
CA ILE A 656 -24.98 51.67 -19.13
C ILE A 656 -26.17 51.64 -18.17
N LYS A 657 -26.03 52.17 -16.95
CA LYS A 657 -27.12 52.26 -15.96
C LYS A 657 -28.24 53.18 -16.42
N LYS A 658 -27.91 54.30 -17.07
CA LYS A 658 -28.93 55.23 -17.60
C LYS A 658 -29.75 54.63 -18.73
N ASN A 659 -29.11 53.80 -19.55
CA ASN A 659 -29.68 53.22 -20.75
C ASN A 659 -30.23 51.79 -20.57
N SER A 660 -29.87 51.11 -19.48
CA SER A 660 -30.38 49.77 -19.13
C SER A 660 -31.34 49.83 -17.94
N ALA A 661 -32.43 49.06 -17.99
CA ALA A 661 -33.36 48.91 -16.87
C ALA A 661 -32.78 48.00 -15.75
N ILE A 662 -31.52 47.61 -15.83
CA ILE A 662 -30.88 46.64 -14.94
C ILE A 662 -30.14 47.34 -13.80
N PRO A 663 -30.44 47.05 -12.51
CA PRO A 663 -29.78 47.68 -11.39
C PRO A 663 -28.33 47.18 -11.24
N LEU A 664 -27.34 47.96 -11.66
CA LEU A 664 -25.93 47.70 -11.47
C LEU A 664 -25.40 48.39 -10.21
N SER A 665 -24.70 47.64 -9.33
CA SER A 665 -24.12 48.17 -8.09
C SER A 665 -22.82 48.97 -8.38
N ASN A 666 -22.63 50.12 -7.71
CA ASN A 666 -21.40 50.91 -7.80
C ASN A 666 -20.16 50.17 -7.27
N LYS A 667 -20.33 49.14 -6.43
CA LYS A 667 -19.24 48.31 -5.95
C LYS A 667 -18.55 47.47 -7.05
N ARG A 668 -19.13 47.41 -8.26
CA ARG A 668 -18.61 46.63 -9.38
C ARG A 668 -17.70 47.42 -10.37
N VAL A 669 -17.46 48.71 -10.14
CA VAL A 669 -16.61 49.54 -11.03
C VAL A 669 -15.18 48.95 -11.13
N SER A 670 -14.60 48.49 -10.05
CA SER A 670 -13.25 47.89 -10.08
C SER A 670 -13.21 46.52 -10.77
N VAL A 671 -14.31 45.75 -10.70
CA VAL A 671 -14.47 44.49 -11.43
C VAL A 671 -14.60 44.76 -12.91
N PHE A 672 -15.45 45.72 -13.29
CA PHE A 672 -15.64 46.13 -14.64
C PHE A 672 -14.38 46.71 -15.31
N GLY A 673 -13.59 47.49 -14.57
CA GLY A 673 -12.28 47.96 -15.04
C GLY A 673 -11.28 46.83 -15.32
N ARG A 674 -11.40 45.69 -14.61
CA ARG A 674 -10.63 44.47 -14.92
C ARG A 674 -11.12 43.81 -16.20
N VAL A 675 -12.44 43.77 -16.42
CA VAL A 675 -13.03 43.24 -17.65
C VAL A 675 -12.56 44.05 -18.87
N LEU A 676 -12.63 45.35 -18.81
CA LEU A 676 -12.15 46.23 -19.91
C LEU A 676 -10.66 46.01 -20.23
N ARG A 677 -9.84 45.80 -19.20
CA ARG A 677 -8.40 45.51 -19.37
C ARG A 677 -8.16 44.12 -19.96
N LYS A 678 -8.96 43.11 -19.55
CA LYS A 678 -8.93 41.74 -20.07
C LYS A 678 -9.15 41.71 -21.59
N HIS A 679 -10.06 42.54 -22.09
CA HIS A 679 -10.36 42.66 -23.52
C HIS A 679 -9.38 43.53 -24.28
N GLU A 680 -8.26 43.94 -23.66
CA GLU A 680 -7.20 44.73 -24.29
C GLU A 680 -7.71 46.00 -24.96
N ILE A 681 -8.81 46.58 -24.42
CA ILE A 681 -9.39 47.81 -24.96
C ILE A 681 -8.36 48.91 -24.84
N PRO A 682 -8.12 49.67 -25.94
CA PRO A 682 -7.14 50.76 -25.96
C PRO A 682 -7.34 51.69 -24.77
N SER A 683 -6.29 51.86 -23.95
CA SER A 683 -6.39 52.59 -22.68
C SER A 683 -5.22 53.54 -22.49
N LYS A 684 -5.45 54.64 -21.80
CA LYS A 684 -4.40 55.57 -21.36
C LYS A 684 -4.61 55.94 -19.90
N ARG A 685 -3.52 56.26 -19.23
CA ARG A 685 -3.54 56.70 -17.82
C ARG A 685 -3.64 58.23 -17.80
N VAL A 686 -4.65 58.77 -17.13
CA VAL A 686 -4.85 60.20 -16.90
C VAL A 686 -4.84 60.48 -15.39
N HIS A 687 -4.83 61.76 -14.99
CA HIS A 687 -4.74 62.16 -13.57
C HIS A 687 -5.87 61.56 -12.72
N ARG A 688 -7.04 61.28 -13.31
CA ARG A 688 -8.23 60.68 -12.62
C ARG A 688 -8.28 59.15 -12.69
N GLY A 689 -7.26 58.46 -13.24
CA GLY A 689 -7.22 57.00 -13.37
C GLY A 689 -7.01 56.51 -14.79
N THR A 690 -7.37 55.25 -15.07
CA THR A 690 -7.29 54.67 -16.43
C THR A 690 -8.59 54.94 -17.18
N VAL A 691 -8.48 55.47 -18.41
CA VAL A 691 -9.60 55.65 -19.33
C VAL A 691 -9.43 54.77 -20.56
N TYR A 692 -10.53 54.34 -21.12
CA TYR A 692 -10.61 53.42 -22.25
C TYR A 692 -11.19 54.11 -23.46
N HIS A 693 -10.64 53.79 -24.65
CA HIS A 693 -11.09 54.36 -25.93
C HIS A 693 -12.24 53.54 -26.49
N VAL A 694 -13.43 54.07 -26.41
CA VAL A 694 -14.68 53.36 -26.75
C VAL A 694 -15.57 54.18 -27.66
N VAL A 695 -16.40 53.49 -28.42
CA VAL A 695 -17.46 54.10 -29.27
C VAL A 695 -18.80 53.59 -28.76
N ARG A 696 -19.78 54.50 -28.65
CA ARG A 696 -21.16 54.13 -28.35
C ARG A 696 -21.79 53.45 -29.56
N VAL A 697 -22.49 52.33 -29.29
CA VAL A 697 -23.16 51.54 -30.35
C VAL A 697 -24.65 51.88 -30.40
N LEU A 698 -25.26 52.28 -29.26
CA LEU A 698 -26.67 52.68 -29.12
C LEU A 698 -26.77 54.07 -28.53
#